data_45b685aafa5cbdaf2d916f36e0853485
#
_entry.id   45b685aafa5cbdaf2d916f36e0853485
#
_cell.length_a   1.000
_cell.length_b   1.000
_cell.length_c   1.000
_cell.angle_alpha   90.00
_cell.angle_beta   90.00
_cell.angle_gamma   90.00
#
_symmetry.space_group_name_H-M   'P 1'
#
loop_
_entity.id
_entity.type
_entity.pdbx_description
1 polymer ?
#
loop_
_entity_poly.entity_id
_entity_poly.type
_entity_poly.pdbx_seq_one_letter_code
_entity_poly.pdbx_strand_id
1 'polypeptide(L)'
;MNLAWRFVSNTNVSVFLTGKAGTGKTTFLRTLRERTPKRMVVLAPTGVAAINAQGQTIHSFFQLPFGPIVPGMTFKERGTYNKMSKEKKNLIKTLDLLVIDEISMVRCDVLDAVDQELRKYRDRGKPFGGVQLLLIGDLQQLAPVAQEKEWALLSPYYRTPYFFGSNALQQIPYVTIELKHIYRQQDAAFIDLLGKIRTNQVDTAVMNALNARYVPDFEPPKNEDWIRLTTHNKMAQTYNEKQLEALKTKEMTFVAEVHKNFPESSYPADERLVLKEGAQVMFIKNDPNPGKEYYNGKIGTITGVVWDDETDERLIKVHCKEDDRTIYVPQLTWENTKYVIDEETKEIREEVDGTFKQYPLRLAWAITVHKSQGLTFDHAVLDITDSFTHGQVYVALSRCRTLEGMVLARPLMSGSVITDASVNAYINRELAEAQQTEGKLPQMMWEYYFSLLNELFDFQLLKKDLEYLMRVVNEHLYASSPALLEVLQGALPRLETEAVEVSQKFQRQYAALMQQGGALFAQNEKLQERLKAGMAYFDDKLHELLDPVLARTKVVINNKQVAKQYNNALDAFTLSYQLKVGIFSRLKDEDFSIRGFLNAKAKAALDEVVIDEKEVKVKKKKVKEEKPKKEKVDTRGVTFKMFREGKSIKEIAAERSLTVGTVENHLAHFVETGEMDVKEVVSTQHQKIIRGIIKSFNKAYSLSEVKSLLPNDYTYAEIKLVIASMEK
;
A
#
# COMPACT_ATOMS: atom_id res chain seq x y z
N MET A 1 -8.85 -21.80 10.89
CA MET A 1 -7.79 -21.54 9.88
C MET A 1 -8.07 -22.26 8.56
N ASN A 2 -8.37 -23.56 8.53
CA ASN A 2 -8.63 -24.29 7.28
C ASN A 2 -9.78 -23.69 6.46
N LEU A 3 -10.89 -23.32 7.11
CA LEU A 3 -12.05 -22.69 6.45
C LEU A 3 -11.64 -21.37 5.76
N ALA A 4 -10.92 -20.50 6.46
CA ALA A 4 -10.43 -19.24 5.92
C ALA A 4 -9.50 -19.45 4.71
N TRP A 5 -8.61 -20.45 4.80
CA TRP A 5 -7.76 -20.85 3.69
C TRP A 5 -8.57 -21.24 2.44
N ARG A 6 -9.57 -22.10 2.63
CA ARG A 6 -10.41 -22.58 1.52
C ARG A 6 -11.18 -21.44 0.85
N PHE A 7 -11.75 -20.51 1.64
CA PHE A 7 -12.41 -19.31 1.09
C PHE A 7 -11.45 -18.43 0.29
N VAL A 8 -10.31 -18.09 0.87
CA VAL A 8 -9.34 -17.21 0.21
C VAL A 8 -8.77 -17.84 -1.05
N SER A 9 -8.41 -19.13 -1.03
CA SER A 9 -7.74 -19.78 -2.15
C SER A 9 -8.67 -20.25 -3.25
N ASN A 10 -9.90 -20.66 -2.91
CA ASN A 10 -10.79 -21.35 -3.85
C ASN A 10 -12.08 -20.60 -4.17
N THR A 11 -12.23 -19.37 -3.70
CA THR A 11 -13.37 -18.49 -4.03
C THR A 11 -12.90 -17.07 -4.34
N ASN A 12 -13.78 -16.24 -4.91
CA ASN A 12 -13.56 -14.79 -5.04
C ASN A 12 -14.35 -13.98 -3.99
N VAL A 13 -14.92 -14.65 -3.00
CA VAL A 13 -15.68 -13.98 -1.93
C VAL A 13 -14.71 -13.37 -0.95
N SER A 14 -14.90 -12.09 -0.64
CA SER A 14 -14.09 -11.40 0.35
C SER A 14 -14.29 -12.00 1.75
N VAL A 15 -13.26 -11.91 2.59
CA VAL A 15 -13.25 -12.54 3.92
C VAL A 15 -12.91 -11.50 4.98
N PHE A 16 -13.74 -11.39 6.00
CA PHE A 16 -13.36 -10.74 7.26
C PHE A 16 -12.91 -11.82 8.25
N LEU A 17 -11.61 -11.90 8.49
CA LEU A 17 -10.99 -12.83 9.44
C LEU A 17 -10.82 -12.14 10.78
N THR A 18 -11.64 -12.51 11.74
CA THR A 18 -11.63 -11.93 13.09
C THR A 18 -11.27 -12.96 14.16
N GLY A 19 -11.13 -12.53 15.38
CA GLY A 19 -10.83 -13.38 16.54
C GLY A 19 -10.14 -12.60 17.65
N LYS A 20 -10.22 -13.11 18.87
CA LYS A 20 -9.61 -12.51 20.06
C LYS A 20 -8.09 -12.29 19.88
N ALA A 21 -7.50 -11.48 20.75
CA ALA A 21 -6.04 -11.38 20.81
C ALA A 21 -5.41 -12.77 21.01
N GLY A 22 -4.32 -13.07 20.30
CA GLY A 22 -3.61 -14.35 20.44
C GLY A 22 -4.24 -15.56 19.76
N THR A 23 -5.22 -15.39 18.84
CA THR A 23 -5.87 -16.50 18.10
C THR A 23 -5.14 -16.94 16.84
N GLY A 24 -3.95 -16.39 16.54
CA GLY A 24 -3.12 -16.86 15.42
C GLY A 24 -3.42 -16.18 14.08
N LYS A 25 -4.04 -14.98 14.04
CA LYS A 25 -4.29 -14.20 12.82
C LYS A 25 -3.00 -13.95 12.01
N THR A 26 -1.94 -13.50 12.68
CA THR A 26 -0.63 -13.25 12.05
C THR A 26 0.02 -14.54 11.53
N THR A 27 -0.15 -15.66 12.25
CA THR A 27 0.34 -16.97 11.78
C THR A 27 -0.39 -17.40 10.51
N PHE A 28 -1.71 -17.18 10.45
CA PHE A 28 -2.49 -17.44 9.25
C PHE A 28 -1.99 -16.61 8.06
N LEU A 29 -1.77 -15.31 8.26
CA LEU A 29 -1.25 -14.42 7.21
C LEU A 29 0.11 -14.89 6.68
N ARG A 30 1.03 -15.30 7.54
CA ARG A 30 2.34 -15.85 7.14
C ARG A 30 2.18 -17.11 6.30
N THR A 31 1.37 -18.07 6.75
CA THR A 31 1.08 -19.29 6.00
C THR A 31 0.42 -19.01 4.64
N LEU A 32 -0.49 -18.02 4.61
CA LEU A 32 -1.15 -17.61 3.38
C LEU A 32 -0.15 -17.05 2.37
N ARG A 33 0.78 -16.23 2.81
CA ARG A 33 1.85 -15.65 1.97
C ARG A 33 2.70 -16.72 1.28
N GLU A 34 3.04 -17.79 2.00
CA GLU A 34 3.88 -18.87 1.47
C GLU A 34 3.16 -19.77 0.47
N ARG A 35 1.83 -19.91 0.58
CA ARG A 35 1.09 -20.99 -0.09
C ARG A 35 -0.02 -20.56 -1.01
N THR A 36 -0.44 -19.28 -0.97
CA THR A 36 -1.59 -18.84 -1.78
C THR A 36 -1.30 -18.97 -3.28
N PRO A 37 -2.27 -19.45 -4.07
CA PRO A 37 -2.15 -19.43 -5.52
C PRO A 37 -2.39 -18.04 -6.13
N LYS A 38 -2.86 -17.08 -5.34
CA LYS A 38 -3.27 -15.73 -5.77
C LYS A 38 -2.13 -14.73 -5.64
N ARG A 39 -2.08 -13.81 -6.57
CA ARG A 39 -1.18 -12.66 -6.55
C ARG A 39 -1.65 -11.70 -5.46
N MET A 40 -0.87 -11.58 -4.42
CA MET A 40 -1.28 -10.96 -3.16
C MET A 40 -0.43 -9.75 -2.82
N VAL A 41 -1.09 -8.73 -2.26
CA VAL A 41 -0.44 -7.60 -1.58
C VAL A 41 -0.98 -7.50 -0.16
N VAL A 42 -0.09 -7.26 0.80
CA VAL A 42 -0.42 -7.09 2.22
C VAL A 42 -0.24 -5.63 2.61
N LEU A 43 -1.28 -5.03 3.16
CA LEU A 43 -1.29 -3.64 3.61
C LEU A 43 -1.71 -3.54 5.07
N ALA A 44 -1.32 -2.44 5.72
CA ALA A 44 -1.73 -2.13 7.08
C ALA A 44 -1.94 -0.61 7.27
N PRO A 45 -2.69 -0.17 8.30
CA PRO A 45 -2.97 1.24 8.52
C PRO A 45 -1.77 2.05 9.00
N THR A 46 -0.84 1.43 9.74
CA THR A 46 0.32 2.11 10.34
C THR A 46 1.64 1.50 9.90
N GLY A 47 2.74 2.27 9.98
CA GLY A 47 4.08 1.78 9.63
C GLY A 47 4.51 0.57 10.46
N VAL A 48 4.25 0.59 11.77
CA VAL A 48 4.58 -0.52 12.67
C VAL A 48 3.78 -1.79 12.32
N ALA A 49 2.47 -1.64 12.06
CA ALA A 49 1.65 -2.77 11.65
C ALA A 49 2.08 -3.33 10.28
N ALA A 50 2.46 -2.45 9.34
CA ALA A 50 2.98 -2.84 8.03
C ALA A 50 4.29 -3.64 8.15
N ILE A 51 5.24 -3.21 8.96
CA ILE A 51 6.48 -3.94 9.22
C ILE A 51 6.19 -5.32 9.85
N ASN A 52 5.30 -5.37 10.85
CA ASN A 52 4.92 -6.63 11.50
C ASN A 52 4.22 -7.61 10.55
N ALA A 53 3.40 -7.09 9.63
CA ALA A 53 2.75 -7.86 8.59
C ALA A 53 3.66 -8.14 7.38
N GLN A 54 4.90 -7.63 7.38
CA GLN A 54 5.82 -7.67 6.23
C GLN A 54 5.16 -7.10 4.97
N GLY A 55 4.51 -5.96 5.07
CA GLY A 55 3.76 -5.33 3.99
C GLY A 55 4.03 -3.83 3.91
N GLN A 56 3.13 -3.10 3.27
CA GLN A 56 3.19 -1.65 3.13
C GLN A 56 2.02 -0.97 3.85
N THR A 57 2.16 0.35 4.11
CA THR A 57 1.00 1.11 4.57
C THR A 57 0.03 1.37 3.41
N ILE A 58 -1.28 1.41 3.71
CA ILE A 58 -2.33 1.70 2.73
C ILE A 58 -2.05 3.02 2.01
N HIS A 59 -1.70 4.08 2.76
CA HIS A 59 -1.40 5.40 2.21
C HIS A 59 -0.20 5.38 1.25
N SER A 60 0.87 4.69 1.58
CA SER A 60 2.05 4.56 0.71
C SER A 60 1.76 3.75 -0.55
N PHE A 61 1.03 2.63 -0.42
CA PHE A 61 0.74 1.77 -1.56
C PHE A 61 -0.16 2.46 -2.58
N PHE A 62 -1.26 3.06 -2.15
CA PHE A 62 -2.22 3.73 -3.04
C PHE A 62 -1.92 5.22 -3.25
N GLN A 63 -0.86 5.76 -2.63
CA GLN A 63 -0.50 7.19 -2.67
C GLN A 63 -1.66 8.08 -2.21
N LEU A 64 -2.36 7.66 -1.14
CA LEU A 64 -3.47 8.41 -0.58
C LEU A 64 -2.98 9.61 0.22
N PRO A 65 -3.69 10.74 0.17
CA PRO A 65 -3.40 11.88 1.03
C PRO A 65 -3.72 11.56 2.50
N PHE A 66 -3.03 12.21 3.42
CA PHE A 66 -3.40 12.18 4.82
C PHE A 66 -4.65 13.06 5.10
N GLY A 67 -5.34 12.75 6.19
CA GLY A 67 -6.56 13.43 6.60
C GLY A 67 -7.85 12.83 6.01
N PRO A 68 -9.01 13.50 6.16
CA PRO A 68 -10.30 12.98 5.74
C PRO A 68 -10.45 12.96 4.22
N ILE A 69 -10.95 11.88 3.66
CA ILE A 69 -11.17 11.69 2.22
C ILE A 69 -12.67 11.76 1.94
N VAL A 70 -13.15 12.95 1.58
CA VAL A 70 -14.58 13.19 1.32
C VAL A 70 -14.97 12.62 -0.05
N PRO A 71 -16.08 11.85 -0.16
CA PRO A 71 -16.56 11.34 -1.44
C PRO A 71 -16.79 12.44 -2.48
N GLY A 72 -16.40 12.18 -3.73
CA GLY A 72 -16.51 13.12 -4.84
C GLY A 72 -15.36 14.14 -4.97
N MET A 73 -14.48 14.28 -4.00
CA MET A 73 -13.27 15.10 -4.14
C MET A 73 -12.20 14.35 -4.95
N THR A 74 -11.65 15.01 -5.97
CA THR A 74 -10.52 14.44 -6.73
C THR A 74 -9.20 14.71 -6.01
N PHE A 75 -8.29 13.72 -5.99
CA PHE A 75 -6.95 13.89 -5.39
C PHE A 75 -6.10 14.99 -6.04
N LYS A 76 -6.44 15.40 -7.28
CA LYS A 76 -5.80 16.53 -7.98
C LYS A 76 -6.06 17.88 -7.31
N GLU A 77 -7.23 18.07 -6.74
CA GLU A 77 -7.62 19.32 -6.10
C GLU A 77 -6.88 19.57 -4.79
N ARG A 78 -6.26 18.52 -4.21
CA ARG A 78 -5.47 18.60 -2.97
C ARG A 78 -4.00 18.91 -3.17
N GLY A 79 -3.52 19.10 -4.42
CA GLY A 79 -2.12 19.45 -4.71
C GLY A 79 -1.08 18.35 -4.46
N THR A 80 -1.49 17.17 -3.98
CA THR A 80 -0.61 16.06 -3.56
C THR A 80 -0.63 14.86 -4.54
N TYR A 81 -1.13 15.07 -5.76
CA TYR A 81 -1.25 13.98 -6.73
C TYR A 81 0.11 13.64 -7.35
N ASN A 82 0.77 12.63 -6.80
CA ASN A 82 1.88 11.96 -7.46
C ASN A 82 1.34 10.96 -8.49
N LYS A 83 1.80 11.10 -9.75
CA LYS A 83 1.40 10.17 -10.82
C LYS A 83 1.97 8.77 -10.51
N MET A 84 1.08 7.80 -10.29
CA MET A 84 1.46 6.42 -10.01
C MET A 84 2.37 5.87 -11.12
N SER A 85 3.47 5.19 -10.76
CA SER A 85 4.42 4.62 -11.73
C SER A 85 3.76 3.55 -12.61
N LYS A 86 4.37 3.21 -13.75
CA LYS A 86 3.86 2.20 -14.68
C LYS A 86 3.88 0.81 -14.04
N GLU A 87 4.96 0.50 -13.32
CA GLU A 87 5.13 -0.77 -12.59
C GLU A 87 4.02 -0.95 -11.56
N LYS A 88 3.72 0.08 -10.79
CA LYS A 88 2.67 0.04 -9.77
C LYS A 88 1.28 -0.11 -10.37
N LYS A 89 1.00 0.54 -11.49
CA LYS A 89 -0.26 0.33 -12.24
C LYS A 89 -0.40 -1.10 -12.72
N ASN A 90 0.67 -1.70 -13.26
CA ASN A 90 0.69 -3.08 -13.71
C ASN A 90 0.48 -4.06 -12.56
N LEU A 91 1.10 -3.78 -11.40
CA LEU A 91 0.89 -4.56 -10.19
C LEU A 91 -0.60 -4.53 -9.78
N ILE A 92 -1.22 -3.35 -9.73
CA ILE A 92 -2.66 -3.22 -9.42
C ILE A 92 -3.53 -3.96 -10.43
N LYS A 93 -3.22 -3.87 -11.73
CA LYS A 93 -3.97 -4.58 -12.80
C LYS A 93 -3.97 -6.09 -12.63
N THR A 94 -2.89 -6.65 -12.12
CA THR A 94 -2.70 -8.11 -11.99
C THR A 94 -2.94 -8.65 -10.58
N LEU A 95 -3.38 -7.81 -9.64
CA LEU A 95 -3.64 -8.18 -8.24
C LEU A 95 -4.91 -9.05 -8.12
N ASP A 96 -4.82 -10.21 -7.49
CA ASP A 96 -5.97 -11.10 -7.24
C ASP A 96 -6.53 -10.95 -5.83
N LEU A 97 -5.65 -10.71 -4.84
CA LEU A 97 -5.99 -10.67 -3.43
C LEU A 97 -5.34 -9.45 -2.75
N LEU A 98 -6.15 -8.61 -2.15
CA LEU A 98 -5.71 -7.52 -1.29
C LEU A 98 -5.95 -7.89 0.17
N VAL A 99 -4.88 -8.02 0.94
CA VAL A 99 -4.94 -8.25 2.38
C VAL A 99 -4.77 -6.92 3.11
N ILE A 100 -5.67 -6.63 4.04
CA ILE A 100 -5.54 -5.48 4.96
C ILE A 100 -5.50 -6.02 6.38
N ASP A 101 -4.32 -5.98 6.98
CA ASP A 101 -4.12 -6.35 8.39
C ASP A 101 -4.48 -5.18 9.32
N GLU A 102 -4.88 -5.47 10.55
CA GLU A 102 -5.35 -4.48 11.54
C GLU A 102 -6.48 -3.59 10.99
N ILE A 103 -7.45 -4.22 10.30
CA ILE A 103 -8.57 -3.52 9.64
C ILE A 103 -9.42 -2.70 10.62
N SER A 104 -9.44 -3.06 11.91
CA SER A 104 -10.15 -2.31 12.96
C SER A 104 -9.72 -0.85 13.06
N MET A 105 -8.48 -0.54 12.68
CA MET A 105 -7.90 0.80 12.70
C MET A 105 -8.08 1.56 11.38
N VAL A 106 -8.69 0.96 10.36
CA VAL A 106 -8.90 1.59 9.05
C VAL A 106 -10.23 2.32 9.01
N ARG A 107 -10.19 3.61 8.68
CA ARG A 107 -11.41 4.41 8.51
C ARG A 107 -12.16 4.02 7.22
N CYS A 108 -13.47 4.19 7.25
CA CYS A 108 -14.37 3.88 6.12
C CYS A 108 -14.01 4.67 4.84
N ASP A 109 -13.66 5.95 4.95
CA ASP A 109 -13.26 6.80 3.83
C ASP A 109 -11.94 6.36 3.20
N VAL A 110 -10.99 5.85 3.99
CA VAL A 110 -9.75 5.28 3.49
C VAL A 110 -10.02 4.01 2.67
N LEU A 111 -10.94 3.16 3.14
CA LEU A 111 -11.31 1.94 2.41
C LEU A 111 -12.05 2.27 1.10
N ASP A 112 -12.91 3.29 1.08
CA ASP A 112 -13.54 3.78 -0.15
C ASP A 112 -12.53 4.42 -1.12
N ALA A 113 -11.48 5.06 -0.62
CA ALA A 113 -10.38 5.55 -1.46
C ALA A 113 -9.57 4.42 -2.09
N VAL A 114 -9.37 3.31 -1.37
CA VAL A 114 -8.80 2.06 -1.93
C VAL A 114 -9.66 1.53 -3.08
N ASP A 115 -10.99 1.50 -2.90
CA ASP A 115 -11.93 1.13 -3.97
C ASP A 115 -11.76 2.01 -5.22
N GLN A 116 -11.72 3.34 -5.03
CA GLN A 116 -11.58 4.29 -6.13
C GLN A 116 -10.29 4.06 -6.93
N GLU A 117 -9.15 3.84 -6.27
CA GLU A 117 -7.88 3.59 -6.94
C GLU A 117 -7.86 2.20 -7.63
N LEU A 118 -8.46 1.18 -7.04
CA LEU A 118 -8.59 -0.13 -7.69
C LEU A 118 -9.49 -0.08 -8.93
N ARG A 119 -10.68 0.54 -8.86
CA ARG A 119 -11.59 0.71 -10.01
C ARG A 119 -10.94 1.50 -11.14
N LYS A 120 -10.11 2.49 -10.84
CA LYS A 120 -9.44 3.33 -11.83
C LYS A 120 -8.49 2.57 -12.75
N TYR A 121 -7.81 1.55 -12.22
CA TYR A 121 -6.82 0.76 -12.97
C TYR A 121 -7.30 -0.64 -13.36
N ARG A 122 -8.46 -1.08 -12.86
CA ARG A 122 -9.08 -2.37 -13.15
C ARG A 122 -10.50 -2.20 -13.73
N ASP A 123 -11.47 -2.94 -13.21
CA ASP A 123 -12.86 -2.87 -13.64
C ASP A 123 -13.61 -1.73 -12.91
N ARG A 124 -13.97 -0.68 -13.64
CA ARG A 124 -14.68 0.48 -13.10
C ARG A 124 -16.10 0.13 -12.61
N GLY A 125 -16.71 -0.89 -13.18
CA GLY A 125 -18.07 -1.33 -12.85
C GLY A 125 -18.14 -2.19 -11.58
N LYS A 126 -17.02 -2.74 -11.13
CA LYS A 126 -16.98 -3.64 -9.97
C LYS A 126 -16.36 -2.98 -8.75
N PRO A 127 -16.98 -3.10 -7.56
CA PRO A 127 -16.35 -2.65 -6.33
C PRO A 127 -14.96 -3.28 -6.15
N PHE A 128 -14.03 -2.48 -5.66
CA PHE A 128 -12.60 -2.82 -5.52
C PHE A 128 -11.96 -3.33 -6.83
N GLY A 129 -12.50 -2.91 -7.98
CA GLY A 129 -12.04 -3.38 -9.29
C GLY A 129 -12.15 -4.90 -9.48
N GLY A 130 -12.99 -5.60 -8.71
CA GLY A 130 -13.14 -7.04 -8.71
C GLY A 130 -12.04 -7.82 -7.97
N VAL A 131 -11.18 -7.14 -7.18
CA VAL A 131 -10.16 -7.77 -6.32
C VAL A 131 -10.83 -8.38 -5.10
N GLN A 132 -10.44 -9.61 -4.75
CA GLN A 132 -10.86 -10.22 -3.48
C GLN A 132 -10.19 -9.52 -2.30
N LEU A 133 -10.93 -9.22 -1.23
CA LEU A 133 -10.39 -8.66 0.00
C LEU A 133 -10.25 -9.74 1.08
N LEU A 134 -9.13 -9.69 1.82
CA LEU A 134 -8.98 -10.37 3.10
C LEU A 134 -8.72 -9.30 4.16
N LEU A 135 -9.73 -9.04 4.97
CA LEU A 135 -9.71 -8.05 6.04
C LEU A 135 -9.42 -8.77 7.36
N ILE A 136 -8.28 -8.49 7.98
CA ILE A 136 -7.84 -9.16 9.21
C ILE A 136 -7.87 -8.18 10.37
N GLY A 137 -8.54 -8.53 11.48
CA GLY A 137 -8.55 -7.67 12.66
C GLY A 137 -9.51 -8.11 13.76
N ASP A 138 -9.55 -7.35 14.82
CA ASP A 138 -10.49 -7.51 15.93
C ASP A 138 -11.11 -6.16 16.25
N LEU A 139 -12.39 -5.98 15.92
CA LEU A 139 -13.12 -4.72 16.13
C LEU A 139 -13.29 -4.33 17.62
N GLN A 140 -13.06 -5.24 18.53
CA GLN A 140 -13.04 -4.95 19.96
C GLN A 140 -11.64 -4.43 20.43
N GLN A 141 -10.67 -4.38 19.52
CA GLN A 141 -9.37 -3.74 19.77
C GLN A 141 -9.43 -2.25 19.39
N LEU A 142 -8.31 -1.67 18.95
CA LEU A 142 -8.22 -0.24 18.70
C LEU A 142 -9.12 0.21 17.55
N ALA A 143 -9.86 1.28 17.80
CA ALA A 143 -10.68 1.97 16.81
C ALA A 143 -9.85 2.79 15.82
N PRO A 144 -10.40 3.14 14.64
CA PRO A 144 -9.76 4.10 13.75
C PRO A 144 -9.71 5.49 14.41
N VAL A 145 -8.62 6.21 14.18
CA VAL A 145 -8.49 7.59 14.66
C VAL A 145 -9.35 8.50 13.79
N ALA A 146 -10.39 9.09 14.38
CA ALA A 146 -11.25 10.08 13.74
C ALA A 146 -11.40 11.29 14.70
N GLN A 147 -10.63 12.35 14.45
CA GLN A 147 -10.75 13.59 15.22
C GLN A 147 -12.12 14.23 14.96
N GLU A 148 -12.68 14.92 15.95
CA GLU A 148 -14.01 15.55 15.83
C GLU A 148 -14.14 16.41 14.58
N LYS A 149 -13.14 17.25 14.29
CA LYS A 149 -13.11 18.11 13.10
C LYS A 149 -13.09 17.32 11.79
N GLU A 150 -12.38 16.20 11.74
CA GLU A 150 -12.34 15.33 10.57
C GLU A 150 -13.64 14.56 10.41
N TRP A 151 -14.19 14.05 11.53
CA TRP A 151 -15.45 13.33 11.51
C TRP A 151 -16.62 14.22 11.12
N ALA A 152 -16.64 15.48 11.52
CA ALA A 152 -17.65 16.46 11.08
C ALA A 152 -17.72 16.60 9.54
N LEU A 153 -16.59 16.42 8.83
CA LEU A 153 -16.56 16.43 7.36
C LEU A 153 -17.03 15.12 6.73
N LEU A 154 -16.88 14.00 7.43
CA LEU A 154 -17.19 12.65 6.94
C LEU A 154 -18.58 12.17 7.32
N SER A 155 -19.11 12.59 8.47
CA SER A 155 -20.42 12.15 9.00
C SER A 155 -21.62 12.41 8.08
N PRO A 156 -21.63 13.40 7.16
CA PRO A 156 -22.70 13.51 6.15
C PRO A 156 -22.72 12.34 5.15
N TYR A 157 -21.61 11.63 4.98
CA TYR A 157 -21.44 10.56 3.99
C TYR A 157 -21.36 9.16 4.60
N TYR A 158 -21.00 9.04 5.89
CA TYR A 158 -20.75 7.78 6.58
C TYR A 158 -21.45 7.74 7.93
N ARG A 159 -22.05 6.59 8.25
CA ARG A 159 -22.74 6.37 9.53
C ARG A 159 -21.79 6.09 10.69
N THR A 160 -20.60 5.59 10.40
CA THR A 160 -19.59 5.18 11.37
C THR A 160 -18.19 5.33 10.78
N PRO A 161 -17.18 5.66 11.60
CA PRO A 161 -15.80 5.77 11.12
C PRO A 161 -15.14 4.40 10.81
N TYR A 162 -15.68 3.30 11.31
CA TYR A 162 -15.12 1.97 11.11
C TYR A 162 -15.20 1.51 9.67
N PHE A 163 -14.33 0.57 9.29
CA PHE A 163 -14.24 0.05 7.92
C PHE A 163 -15.57 -0.48 7.36
N PHE A 164 -16.41 -1.07 8.21
CA PHE A 164 -17.72 -1.58 7.78
C PHE A 164 -18.73 -0.48 7.43
N GLY A 165 -18.41 0.80 7.71
CA GLY A 165 -19.13 1.96 7.20
C GLY A 165 -18.80 2.31 5.75
N SER A 166 -17.80 1.68 5.12
CA SER A 166 -17.42 1.91 3.73
C SER A 166 -18.58 1.64 2.78
N ASN A 167 -18.89 2.61 1.91
CA ASN A 167 -19.93 2.48 0.91
C ASN A 167 -19.58 1.42 -0.16
N ALA A 168 -18.30 1.25 -0.47
CA ALA A 168 -17.84 0.25 -1.41
C ALA A 168 -17.92 -1.16 -0.83
N LEU A 169 -17.55 -1.35 0.45
CA LEU A 169 -17.62 -2.66 1.10
C LEU A 169 -19.05 -3.17 1.19
N GLN A 170 -20.03 -2.28 1.43
CA GLN A 170 -21.45 -2.64 1.49
C GLN A 170 -22.02 -3.15 0.14
N GLN A 171 -21.31 -2.93 -0.98
CA GLN A 171 -21.73 -3.39 -2.31
C GLN A 171 -21.23 -4.79 -2.66
N ILE A 172 -20.36 -5.39 -1.85
CA ILE A 172 -19.84 -6.74 -2.12
C ILE A 172 -20.27 -7.73 -1.03
N PRO A 173 -20.55 -8.98 -1.41
CA PRO A 173 -20.69 -10.04 -0.43
C PRO A 173 -19.33 -10.36 0.17
N TYR A 174 -19.28 -10.57 1.48
CA TYR A 174 -18.13 -11.11 2.17
C TYR A 174 -18.59 -12.09 3.25
N VAL A 175 -17.69 -12.92 3.73
CA VAL A 175 -17.94 -13.86 4.82
C VAL A 175 -17.09 -13.53 6.01
N THR A 176 -17.67 -13.66 7.20
CA THR A 176 -16.94 -13.49 8.45
C THR A 176 -16.52 -14.85 9.00
N ILE A 177 -15.24 -14.97 9.35
CA ILE A 177 -14.67 -16.19 9.94
C ILE A 177 -13.98 -15.81 11.24
N GLU A 178 -14.47 -16.37 12.37
CA GLU A 178 -13.87 -16.13 13.67
C GLU A 178 -12.88 -17.25 14.05
N LEU A 179 -11.65 -16.87 14.40
CA LEU A 179 -10.69 -17.77 15.04
C LEU A 179 -10.96 -17.84 16.53
N LYS A 180 -11.38 -19.02 17.01
CA LYS A 180 -11.86 -19.19 18.41
C LYS A 180 -10.77 -19.61 19.39
N HIS A 181 -9.72 -20.33 18.92
CA HIS A 181 -8.69 -20.87 19.81
C HIS A 181 -7.67 -19.79 20.19
N ILE A 182 -7.47 -19.58 21.50
CA ILE A 182 -6.52 -18.61 22.04
C ILE A 182 -5.24 -19.36 22.41
N TYR A 183 -4.11 -18.87 21.94
CA TYR A 183 -2.77 -19.45 22.20
C TYR A 183 -1.96 -18.62 23.20
N ARG A 184 -2.35 -17.38 23.47
CA ARG A 184 -1.57 -16.41 24.28
C ARG A 184 -1.77 -16.60 25.77
N GLN A 185 -3.00 -16.67 26.25
CA GLN A 185 -3.36 -16.84 27.65
C GLN A 185 -3.75 -18.29 27.95
N GLN A 186 -3.38 -18.79 29.13
CA GLN A 186 -3.70 -20.16 29.57
C GLN A 186 -4.64 -20.17 30.80
N ASP A 187 -4.74 -19.06 31.53
CA ASP A 187 -5.62 -18.90 32.68
C ASP A 187 -7.08 -18.75 32.21
N ALA A 188 -7.91 -19.75 32.51
CA ALA A 188 -9.32 -19.79 32.11
C ALA A 188 -10.14 -18.65 32.74
N ALA A 189 -9.87 -18.27 34.00
CA ALA A 189 -10.57 -17.20 34.70
C ALA A 189 -10.23 -15.83 34.07
N PHE A 190 -8.98 -15.61 33.73
CA PHE A 190 -8.57 -14.39 33.05
C PHE A 190 -9.11 -14.31 31.62
N ILE A 191 -9.14 -15.42 30.89
CA ILE A 191 -9.76 -15.51 29.55
C ILE A 191 -11.24 -15.16 29.60
N ASP A 192 -11.99 -15.67 30.63
CA ASP A 192 -13.41 -15.34 30.83
C ASP A 192 -13.60 -13.85 31.13
N LEU A 193 -12.77 -13.30 32.04
CA LEU A 193 -12.78 -11.88 32.38
C LEU A 193 -12.55 -10.99 31.15
N LEU A 194 -11.52 -11.28 30.36
CA LEU A 194 -11.26 -10.59 29.10
C LEU A 194 -12.40 -10.75 28.09
N GLY A 195 -13.04 -11.92 28.09
CA GLY A 195 -14.21 -12.20 27.27
C GLY A 195 -15.38 -11.29 27.61
N LYS A 196 -15.70 -11.13 28.91
CA LYS A 196 -16.77 -10.25 29.40
C LYS A 196 -16.51 -8.79 29.08
N ILE A 197 -15.27 -8.33 29.24
CA ILE A 197 -14.87 -6.95 28.88
C ILE A 197 -15.03 -6.73 27.37
N ARG A 198 -14.57 -7.68 26.56
CA ARG A 198 -14.66 -7.62 25.10
C ARG A 198 -16.12 -7.55 24.62
N THR A 199 -17.04 -8.25 25.26
CA THR A 199 -18.46 -8.29 24.89
C THR A 199 -19.31 -7.25 25.62
N ASN A 200 -18.69 -6.33 26.34
CA ASN A 200 -19.37 -5.30 27.16
C ASN A 200 -20.29 -5.87 28.24
N GLN A 201 -19.95 -7.05 28.78
CA GLN A 201 -20.64 -7.66 29.91
C GLN A 201 -19.92 -7.31 31.21
N VAL A 202 -19.74 -6.01 31.46
CA VAL A 202 -18.98 -5.49 32.60
C VAL A 202 -19.95 -5.21 33.74
N ASP A 203 -20.11 -6.19 34.60
CA ASP A 203 -20.91 -6.10 35.84
C ASP A 203 -20.01 -5.72 37.05
N THR A 204 -20.62 -5.60 38.21
CA THR A 204 -19.92 -5.27 39.46
C THR A 204 -18.88 -6.36 39.84
N ALA A 205 -19.12 -7.62 39.48
CA ALA A 205 -18.18 -8.70 39.78
C ALA A 205 -16.92 -8.59 38.93
N VAL A 206 -17.09 -8.28 37.63
CA VAL A 206 -15.95 -8.00 36.70
C VAL A 206 -15.15 -6.81 37.21
N MET A 207 -15.81 -5.70 37.57
CA MET A 207 -15.14 -4.50 38.07
C MET A 207 -14.39 -4.76 39.40
N ASN A 208 -14.97 -5.50 40.29
CA ASN A 208 -14.34 -5.88 41.56
C ASN A 208 -13.13 -6.78 41.32
N ALA A 209 -13.20 -7.74 40.40
CA ALA A 209 -12.08 -8.62 40.08
C ALA A 209 -10.89 -7.82 39.46
N LEU A 210 -11.18 -6.85 38.58
CA LEU A 210 -10.16 -5.96 38.03
C LEU A 210 -9.58 -5.03 39.11
N ASN A 211 -10.43 -4.37 39.90
CA ASN A 211 -10.01 -3.42 40.92
C ASN A 211 -9.31 -4.09 42.13
N ALA A 212 -9.46 -5.40 42.32
CA ALA A 212 -8.62 -6.17 43.25
C ALA A 212 -7.13 -6.13 42.88
N ARG A 213 -6.80 -5.77 41.62
CA ARG A 213 -5.42 -5.55 41.15
C ARG A 213 -4.91 -4.13 41.33
N TYR A 214 -5.68 -3.22 41.91
CA TYR A 214 -5.24 -1.88 42.24
C TYR A 214 -4.31 -1.91 43.49
N VAL A 215 -3.12 -1.40 43.32
CA VAL A 215 -2.14 -1.21 44.41
C VAL A 215 -1.72 0.25 44.39
N PRO A 216 -2.08 1.03 45.43
CA PRO A 216 -1.63 2.43 45.52
C PRO A 216 -0.10 2.51 45.62
N ASP A 217 0.46 3.48 44.93
CA ASP A 217 1.89 3.77 44.92
C ASP A 217 2.79 2.54 44.70
N PHE A 218 2.33 1.65 43.80
CA PHE A 218 3.03 0.40 43.48
C PHE A 218 4.45 0.70 42.95
N GLU A 219 5.44 0.19 43.67
CA GLU A 219 6.84 0.15 43.24
C GLU A 219 7.19 -1.27 42.76
N PRO A 220 7.60 -1.43 41.49
CA PRO A 220 8.01 -2.72 40.97
C PRO A 220 9.15 -3.37 41.76
N PRO A 221 9.09 -4.68 42.05
CA PRO A 221 10.19 -5.42 42.65
C PRO A 221 11.47 -5.31 41.80
N LYS A 222 12.63 -5.13 42.46
CA LYS A 222 13.91 -4.94 41.74
C LYS A 222 14.38 -6.14 40.94
N ASN A 223 13.88 -7.33 41.26
CA ASN A 223 14.21 -8.60 40.60
C ASN A 223 13.28 -8.96 39.42
N GLU A 224 12.29 -8.13 39.14
CA GLU A 224 11.31 -8.37 38.06
C GLU A 224 11.33 -7.20 37.06
N ASP A 225 10.93 -7.50 35.81
CA ASP A 225 10.81 -6.50 34.78
C ASP A 225 9.32 -6.10 34.61
N TRP A 226 9.02 -4.87 35.00
CA TRP A 226 7.68 -4.29 34.90
C TRP A 226 7.65 -3.18 33.88
N ILE A 227 6.56 -3.14 33.08
CA ILE A 227 6.31 -2.08 32.11
C ILE A 227 5.03 -1.33 32.45
N ARG A 228 5.03 0.00 32.32
CA ARG A 228 3.82 0.82 32.48
C ARG A 228 3.15 1.01 31.13
N LEU A 229 1.85 0.65 31.01
CA LEU A 229 1.02 0.91 29.85
C LEU A 229 0.18 2.16 30.09
N THR A 230 0.29 3.15 29.20
CA THR A 230 -0.43 4.42 29.30
C THR A 230 -1.30 4.66 28.08
N THR A 231 -2.29 5.55 28.18
CA THR A 231 -3.20 5.89 27.06
C THR A 231 -2.60 6.92 26.09
N HIS A 232 -1.67 7.78 26.57
CA HIS A 232 -1.14 8.91 25.79
C HIS A 232 0.39 8.85 25.63
N ASN A 233 0.88 9.19 24.42
CA ASN A 233 2.33 9.23 24.13
C ASN A 233 3.10 10.14 25.08
N LYS A 234 2.55 11.32 25.39
CA LYS A 234 3.21 12.29 26.28
C LYS A 234 3.43 11.72 27.69
N MET A 235 2.46 10.94 28.21
CA MET A 235 2.61 10.30 29.53
C MET A 235 3.75 9.28 29.52
N ALA A 236 3.80 8.40 28.50
CA ALA A 236 4.88 7.43 28.39
C ALA A 236 6.25 8.09 28.23
N GLN A 237 6.33 9.12 27.39
CA GLN A 237 7.56 9.86 27.14
C GLN A 237 8.07 10.55 28.42
N THR A 238 7.21 11.35 29.08
CA THR A 238 7.57 12.03 30.32
C THR A 238 8.01 11.05 31.42
N TYR A 239 7.35 9.88 31.50
CA TYR A 239 7.74 8.87 32.48
C TYR A 239 9.13 8.28 32.17
N ASN A 240 9.41 7.94 30.92
CA ASN A 240 10.69 7.41 30.46
C ASN A 240 11.81 8.43 30.64
N GLU A 241 11.60 9.70 30.27
CA GLU A 241 12.57 10.79 30.44
C GLU A 241 12.93 10.98 31.93
N LYS A 242 11.92 11.04 32.79
CA LYS A 242 12.13 11.16 34.23
C LYS A 242 12.96 10.01 34.82
N GLN A 243 12.68 8.78 34.40
CA GLN A 243 13.43 7.60 34.83
C GLN A 243 14.87 7.62 34.30
N LEU A 244 15.06 8.02 33.03
CA LEU A 244 16.38 8.13 32.43
C LEU A 244 17.23 9.22 33.08
N GLU A 245 16.63 10.37 33.39
CA GLU A 245 17.29 11.47 34.12
C GLU A 245 17.71 11.08 35.54
N ALA A 246 16.92 10.25 36.23
CA ALA A 246 17.24 9.76 37.57
C ALA A 246 18.50 8.88 37.63
N LEU A 247 18.89 8.29 36.49
CA LEU A 247 20.14 7.52 36.40
C LEU A 247 21.36 8.47 36.35
N LYS A 248 22.32 8.26 37.27
CA LYS A 248 23.54 9.05 37.37
C LYS A 248 24.67 8.65 36.42
N THR A 249 24.45 7.61 35.61
CA THR A 249 25.40 7.07 34.65
C THR A 249 25.50 7.94 33.39
N LYS A 250 26.60 7.78 32.64
CA LYS A 250 26.88 8.59 31.47
C LYS A 250 25.86 8.29 30.36
N GLU A 251 25.39 9.34 29.71
CA GLU A 251 24.53 9.26 28.56
C GLU A 251 25.29 8.78 27.33
N MET A 252 24.68 7.87 26.59
CA MET A 252 25.16 7.33 25.31
C MET A 252 24.10 7.58 24.26
N THR A 253 24.51 8.18 23.14
CA THR A 253 23.63 8.46 22.02
C THR A 253 24.05 7.62 20.80
N PHE A 254 23.07 6.97 20.20
CA PHE A 254 23.23 6.17 18.96
C PHE A 254 22.32 6.74 17.89
N VAL A 255 22.91 7.11 16.75
CA VAL A 255 22.16 7.66 15.62
C VAL A 255 21.92 6.56 14.60
N ALA A 256 20.70 6.46 14.09
CA ALA A 256 20.35 5.49 13.08
C ALA A 256 21.01 5.82 11.72
N GLU A 257 21.35 4.79 10.97
CA GLU A 257 21.73 4.92 9.57
C GLU A 257 20.49 4.70 8.70
N VAL A 258 20.10 5.72 7.95
CA VAL A 258 18.95 5.67 7.06
C VAL A 258 19.41 5.77 5.61
N HIS A 259 19.04 4.79 4.79
CA HIS A 259 19.42 4.74 3.38
C HIS A 259 18.18 4.66 2.47
N LYS A 260 18.20 5.39 1.36
CA LYS A 260 17.12 5.45 0.36
C LYS A 260 15.77 5.89 0.95
N ASN A 261 14.68 5.28 0.49
CA ASN A 261 13.31 5.67 0.85
C ASN A 261 12.82 4.95 2.11
N PHE A 262 13.15 5.46 3.27
CA PHE A 262 12.55 5.00 4.54
C PHE A 262 11.88 6.20 5.23
N PRO A 263 10.54 6.35 5.17
CA PRO A 263 9.84 7.51 5.72
C PRO A 263 9.97 7.60 7.25
N GLU A 264 10.20 8.78 7.80
CA GLU A 264 10.29 9.03 9.24
C GLU A 264 9.07 8.51 10.02
N SER A 265 7.87 8.65 9.44
CA SER A 265 6.63 8.14 10.03
C SER A 265 6.59 6.62 10.20
N SER A 266 7.51 5.90 9.57
CA SER A 266 7.64 4.43 9.60
C SER A 266 8.86 3.98 10.40
N TYR A 267 9.61 4.88 11.05
CA TYR A 267 10.78 4.49 11.84
C TYR A 267 10.38 3.51 12.95
N PRO A 268 11.00 2.33 12.98
CA PRO A 268 10.68 1.31 13.99
C PRO A 268 11.29 1.62 15.35
N ALA A 269 12.38 2.37 15.38
CA ALA A 269 13.10 2.84 16.55
C ALA A 269 13.30 4.36 16.49
N ASP A 270 13.75 4.95 17.59
CA ASP A 270 14.11 6.36 17.59
C ASP A 270 15.37 6.57 16.74
N GLU A 271 15.34 7.55 15.83
CA GLU A 271 16.49 7.90 14.99
C GLU A 271 17.71 8.25 15.86
N ARG A 272 17.44 9.03 16.90
CA ARG A 272 18.43 9.36 17.94
C ARG A 272 18.09 8.62 19.23
N LEU A 273 18.64 7.43 19.39
CA LEU A 273 18.43 6.59 20.56
C LEU A 273 19.36 7.01 21.69
N VAL A 274 18.78 7.54 22.77
CA VAL A 274 19.52 8.01 23.96
C VAL A 274 19.32 6.99 25.08
N LEU A 275 20.42 6.45 25.60
CA LEU A 275 20.43 5.39 26.59
C LEU A 275 21.46 5.68 27.69
N LYS A 276 21.28 5.07 28.86
CA LYS A 276 22.24 5.06 29.98
C LYS A 276 22.38 3.65 30.52
N GLU A 277 23.52 3.35 31.10
CA GLU A 277 23.68 2.13 31.90
C GLU A 277 22.70 2.15 33.09
N GLY A 278 21.99 1.03 33.29
CA GLY A 278 20.87 0.94 34.23
C GLY A 278 19.50 1.25 33.60
N ALA A 279 19.45 1.68 32.31
CA ALA A 279 18.17 1.96 31.65
C ALA A 279 17.42 0.67 31.33
N GLN A 280 16.11 0.68 31.63
CA GLN A 280 15.21 -0.40 31.20
C GLN A 280 14.82 -0.21 29.74
N VAL A 281 15.06 -1.24 28.96
CA VAL A 281 14.79 -1.27 27.52
C VAL A 281 13.94 -2.46 27.14
N MET A 282 13.30 -2.38 26.00
CA MET A 282 12.56 -3.47 25.38
C MET A 282 13.09 -3.73 23.99
N PHE A 283 13.24 -4.99 23.64
CA PHE A 283 13.52 -5.39 22.27
C PHE A 283 12.31 -5.15 21.38
N ILE A 284 12.51 -4.49 20.25
CA ILE A 284 11.45 -4.14 19.29
C ILE A 284 11.49 -4.95 18.00
N LYS A 285 12.31 -6.01 17.98
CA LYS A 285 12.43 -6.97 16.89
C LYS A 285 12.76 -8.34 17.47
N ASN A 286 12.34 -9.40 16.76
CA ASN A 286 12.78 -10.76 17.12
C ASN A 286 14.23 -10.96 16.71
N ASP A 287 14.96 -11.76 17.48
CA ASP A 287 16.31 -12.17 17.14
C ASP A 287 16.33 -12.90 15.78
N PRO A 288 17.11 -12.40 14.81
CA PRO A 288 17.26 -13.06 13.53
C PRO A 288 18.10 -14.35 13.60
N ASN A 289 18.89 -14.51 14.67
CA ASN A 289 19.80 -15.65 14.83
C ASN A 289 19.05 -16.94 15.19
N PRO A 290 19.60 -18.11 14.82
CA PRO A 290 18.97 -19.39 15.16
C PRO A 290 18.78 -19.64 16.66
N GLY A 291 19.65 -19.05 17.51
CA GLY A 291 19.58 -19.15 18.96
C GLY A 291 18.36 -18.51 19.60
N LYS A 292 17.75 -17.53 18.92
CA LYS A 292 16.56 -16.78 19.40
C LYS A 292 16.63 -16.36 20.86
N GLU A 293 17.69 -15.65 21.21
CA GLU A 293 17.95 -15.22 22.58
C GLU A 293 16.93 -14.19 23.07
N TYR A 294 16.33 -13.44 22.15
CA TYR A 294 15.28 -12.45 22.47
C TYR A 294 14.15 -12.44 21.45
N TYR A 295 13.03 -11.88 21.87
CA TYR A 295 11.83 -11.69 21.06
C TYR A 295 11.31 -10.26 21.19
N ASN A 296 10.48 -9.82 20.27
CA ASN A 296 9.85 -8.50 20.31
C ASN A 296 8.93 -8.39 21.53
N GLY A 297 9.24 -7.45 22.42
CA GLY A 297 8.57 -7.26 23.71
C GLY A 297 9.36 -7.74 24.93
N LYS A 298 10.46 -8.49 24.76
CA LYS A 298 11.33 -8.89 25.89
C LYS A 298 11.95 -7.65 26.51
N ILE A 299 11.96 -7.59 27.84
CA ILE A 299 12.49 -6.47 28.61
C ILE A 299 13.86 -6.84 29.17
N GLY A 300 14.72 -5.86 29.32
CA GLY A 300 16.00 -6.02 29.99
C GLY A 300 16.56 -4.68 30.45
N THR A 301 17.67 -4.73 31.19
CA THR A 301 18.39 -3.57 31.72
C THR A 301 19.75 -3.44 31.04
N ILE A 302 20.13 -2.25 30.60
CA ILE A 302 21.45 -2.00 30.03
C ILE A 302 22.52 -2.10 31.11
N THR A 303 23.51 -2.95 30.87
CA THR A 303 24.66 -3.14 31.78
C THR A 303 25.97 -2.60 31.24
N GLY A 304 25.98 -2.08 30.02
CA GLY A 304 27.14 -1.45 29.38
C GLY A 304 27.16 -1.57 27.88
N VAL A 305 28.27 -1.12 27.30
CA VAL A 305 28.56 -1.23 25.87
C VAL A 305 29.94 -1.83 25.71
N VAL A 306 30.12 -2.75 24.79
CA VAL A 306 31.39 -3.35 24.43
C VAL A 306 31.70 -3.19 22.98
N TRP A 307 32.97 -3.24 22.64
CA TRP A 307 33.42 -3.35 21.25
C TRP A 307 33.60 -4.82 20.93
N ASP A 308 33.09 -5.21 19.78
CA ASP A 308 33.31 -6.56 19.23
C ASP A 308 34.41 -6.46 18.17
N ASP A 309 35.57 -7.03 18.48
CA ASP A 309 36.74 -6.98 17.60
C ASP A 309 36.56 -7.85 16.35
N GLU A 310 35.63 -8.82 16.34
CA GLU A 310 35.37 -9.70 15.17
C GLU A 310 34.51 -8.98 14.13
N THR A 311 33.50 -8.23 14.57
CA THR A 311 32.54 -7.54 13.66
C THR A 311 32.87 -6.06 13.47
N ASP A 312 33.81 -5.51 14.24
CA ASP A 312 34.15 -4.08 14.30
C ASP A 312 32.92 -3.20 14.64
N GLU A 313 32.02 -3.73 15.47
CA GLU A 313 30.80 -3.06 15.87
C GLU A 313 30.69 -2.87 17.40
N ARG A 314 29.91 -1.88 17.80
CA ARG A 314 29.55 -1.70 19.23
C ARG A 314 28.33 -2.56 19.56
N LEU A 315 28.42 -3.36 20.60
CA LEU A 315 27.33 -4.17 21.13
C LEU A 315 26.82 -3.59 22.45
N ILE A 316 25.51 -3.44 22.58
CA ILE A 316 24.89 -3.05 23.86
C ILE A 316 24.63 -4.32 24.68
N LYS A 317 25.16 -4.36 25.92
CA LYS A 317 24.88 -5.43 26.86
C LYS A 317 23.54 -5.19 27.54
N VAL A 318 22.60 -6.10 27.37
CA VAL A 318 21.28 -6.07 27.98
C VAL A 318 21.10 -7.31 28.84
N HIS A 319 20.98 -7.11 30.16
CA HIS A 319 20.67 -8.18 31.08
C HIS A 319 19.15 -8.35 31.19
N CYS A 320 18.65 -9.54 30.89
CA CYS A 320 17.23 -9.90 30.95
C CYS A 320 16.99 -10.72 32.22
N LYS A 321 16.19 -10.22 33.14
CA LYS A 321 15.88 -10.87 34.43
C LYS A 321 15.00 -12.10 34.27
N GLU A 322 14.18 -12.15 33.18
CA GLU A 322 13.27 -13.25 32.89
C GLU A 322 13.98 -14.62 32.85
N ASP A 323 15.16 -14.68 32.28
CA ASP A 323 15.98 -15.89 32.11
C ASP A 323 17.42 -15.76 32.66
N ASP A 324 17.70 -14.70 33.39
CA ASP A 324 19.00 -14.36 34.00
C ASP A 324 20.16 -14.38 32.99
N ARG A 325 19.89 -13.87 31.74
CA ARG A 325 20.88 -13.83 30.67
C ARG A 325 21.29 -12.41 30.30
N THR A 326 22.56 -12.30 29.93
CA THR A 326 23.07 -11.08 29.30
C THR A 326 23.19 -11.29 27.80
N ILE A 327 22.50 -10.45 27.04
CA ILE A 327 22.44 -10.49 25.60
C ILE A 327 23.31 -9.36 25.04
N TYR A 328 24.12 -9.66 24.04
CA TYR A 328 24.95 -8.72 23.29
C TYR A 328 24.20 -8.29 22.04
N VAL A 329 23.71 -7.07 22.03
CA VAL A 329 22.76 -6.57 21.02
C VAL A 329 23.49 -5.76 19.96
N PRO A 330 23.56 -6.23 18.71
CA PRO A 330 24.08 -5.47 17.59
C PRO A 330 23.01 -4.51 17.03
N GLN A 331 23.44 -3.60 16.16
CA GLN A 331 22.49 -2.88 15.31
C GLN A 331 21.84 -3.84 14.32
N LEU A 332 20.52 -3.71 14.12
CA LEU A 332 19.78 -4.47 13.14
C LEU A 332 19.23 -3.55 12.04
N THR A 333 19.12 -4.10 10.85
CA THR A 333 18.53 -3.40 9.71
C THR A 333 17.05 -3.74 9.60
N TRP A 334 16.19 -2.73 9.48
CA TRP A 334 14.83 -2.85 9.01
C TRP A 334 14.75 -2.44 7.56
N GLU A 335 13.94 -3.12 6.82
CA GLU A 335 13.73 -2.88 5.39
C GLU A 335 12.34 -2.28 5.18
N ASN A 336 12.30 -1.17 4.46
CA ASN A 336 11.08 -0.68 3.86
C ASN A 336 10.96 -1.31 2.49
N THR A 337 10.03 -2.22 2.30
CA THR A 337 9.84 -2.94 1.05
C THR A 337 8.77 -2.30 0.19
N LYS A 338 8.91 -2.39 -1.13
CA LYS A 338 7.88 -2.10 -2.12
C LYS A 338 7.55 -3.35 -2.91
N TYR A 339 6.32 -3.44 -3.36
CA TYR A 339 5.92 -4.50 -4.27
C TYR A 339 6.31 -4.13 -5.70
N VAL A 340 6.97 -5.04 -6.39
CA VAL A 340 7.34 -4.94 -7.79
C VAL A 340 6.92 -6.21 -8.54
N ILE A 341 6.87 -6.13 -9.87
CA ILE A 341 6.69 -7.30 -10.71
C ILE A 341 8.07 -7.73 -11.16
N ASP A 342 8.42 -8.97 -10.88
CA ASP A 342 9.64 -9.58 -11.37
C ASP A 342 9.63 -9.64 -12.91
N GLU A 343 10.70 -9.24 -13.56
CA GLU A 343 10.75 -9.14 -15.02
C GLU A 343 10.76 -10.52 -15.71
N GLU A 344 11.33 -11.54 -15.07
CA GLU A 344 11.46 -12.88 -15.64
C GLU A 344 10.25 -13.76 -15.31
N THR A 345 9.91 -13.87 -14.03
CA THR A 345 8.83 -14.74 -13.56
C THR A 345 7.44 -14.11 -13.72
N LYS A 346 7.38 -12.79 -13.85
CA LYS A 346 6.16 -11.96 -13.87
C LYS A 346 5.33 -12.09 -12.58
N GLU A 347 5.93 -12.55 -11.51
CA GLU A 347 5.30 -12.65 -10.20
C GLU A 347 5.46 -11.34 -9.39
N ILE A 348 4.56 -11.11 -8.43
CA ILE A 348 4.71 -10.01 -7.48
C ILE A 348 5.76 -10.43 -6.45
N ARG A 349 6.84 -9.64 -6.33
CA ARG A 349 7.85 -9.79 -5.28
C ARG A 349 8.03 -8.53 -4.47
N GLU A 350 8.64 -8.66 -3.32
CA GLU A 350 9.07 -7.54 -2.50
C GLU A 350 10.49 -7.14 -2.89
N GLU A 351 10.73 -5.84 -2.99
CA GLU A 351 12.05 -5.24 -3.24
C GLU A 351 12.32 -4.21 -2.15
N VAL A 352 13.54 -4.18 -1.62
CA VAL A 352 13.95 -3.21 -0.61
C VAL A 352 14.03 -1.81 -1.21
N ASP A 353 13.17 -0.92 -0.76
CA ASP A 353 13.11 0.48 -1.20
C ASP A 353 13.95 1.41 -0.32
N GLY A 354 14.16 1.05 0.93
CA GLY A 354 15.02 1.75 1.87
C GLY A 354 15.34 0.91 3.10
N THR A 355 16.37 1.29 3.83
CA THR A 355 16.80 0.61 5.05
C THR A 355 16.98 1.59 6.20
N PHE A 356 16.71 1.11 7.42
CA PHE A 356 16.92 1.80 8.68
C PHE A 356 17.74 0.90 9.59
N LYS A 357 18.98 1.26 9.92
CA LYS A 357 19.87 0.48 10.79
C LYS A 357 19.98 1.16 12.16
N GLN A 358 19.58 0.48 13.21
CA GLN A 358 19.64 0.94 14.60
C GLN A 358 19.64 -0.25 15.55
N TYR A 359 19.99 -0.04 16.81
CA TYR A 359 19.79 -1.03 17.86
C TYR A 359 18.29 -1.34 18.00
N PRO A 360 17.90 -2.63 18.08
CA PRO A 360 16.49 -3.03 18.19
C PRO A 360 15.96 -2.83 19.61
N LEU A 361 16.24 -1.67 20.20
CA LEU A 361 15.94 -1.31 21.58
C LEU A 361 15.13 -0.01 21.67
N ARG A 362 14.28 0.07 22.69
CA ARG A 362 13.55 1.27 23.06
C ARG A 362 13.47 1.36 24.57
N LEU A 363 13.50 2.59 25.13
CA LEU A 363 13.19 2.80 26.54
C LEU A 363 11.82 2.21 26.88
N ALA A 364 11.73 1.44 27.94
CA ALA A 364 10.57 0.63 28.25
C ALA A 364 10.15 0.63 29.72
N TRP A 365 10.37 1.70 30.45
CA TRP A 365 9.66 1.90 31.73
C TRP A 365 8.18 2.16 31.49
N ALA A 366 7.85 2.90 30.38
CA ALA A 366 6.48 3.12 29.96
C ALA A 366 6.35 3.10 28.43
N ILE A 367 5.23 2.54 27.92
CA ILE A 367 4.80 2.61 26.52
C ILE A 367 3.31 2.88 26.45
N THR A 368 2.82 3.31 25.29
CA THR A 368 1.38 3.46 25.10
C THR A 368 0.70 2.13 24.77
N VAL A 369 -0.59 2.02 25.10
CA VAL A 369 -1.45 0.88 24.72
C VAL A 369 -1.39 0.61 23.22
N HIS A 370 -1.37 1.67 22.38
CA HIS A 370 -1.22 1.52 20.92
C HIS A 370 0.09 0.85 20.51
N LYS A 371 1.21 1.29 21.09
CA LYS A 371 2.54 0.71 20.80
C LYS A 371 2.72 -0.68 21.40
N SER A 372 1.91 -1.08 22.39
CA SER A 372 1.92 -2.42 22.96
C SER A 372 1.14 -3.45 22.12
N GLN A 373 0.47 -3.01 21.05
CA GLN A 373 -0.30 -3.92 20.20
C GLN A 373 0.61 -5.00 19.59
N GLY A 374 0.14 -6.24 19.64
CA GLY A 374 0.95 -7.40 19.23
C GLY A 374 1.88 -7.96 20.32
N LEU A 375 2.29 -7.14 21.31
CA LEU A 375 3.21 -7.55 22.38
C LEU A 375 2.49 -8.32 23.50
N THR A 376 3.27 -8.97 24.35
CA THR A 376 2.78 -9.69 25.54
C THR A 376 3.78 -9.49 26.67
N PHE A 377 3.29 -9.25 27.88
CA PHE A 377 4.11 -8.98 29.06
C PHE A 377 3.71 -9.92 30.20
N ASP A 378 4.70 -10.36 30.95
CA ASP A 378 4.47 -11.11 32.19
C ASP A 378 4.02 -10.19 33.31
N HIS A 379 4.60 -8.99 33.40
CA HIS A 379 4.27 -8.00 34.41
C HIS A 379 4.01 -6.62 33.81
N ALA A 380 2.86 -6.01 34.14
CA ALA A 380 2.52 -4.67 33.67
C ALA A 380 1.75 -3.84 34.69
N VAL A 381 2.12 -2.56 34.78
CA VAL A 381 1.35 -1.53 35.50
C VAL A 381 0.44 -0.84 34.48
N LEU A 382 -0.86 -0.92 34.64
CA LEU A 382 -1.84 -0.34 33.74
C LEU A 382 -2.34 1.02 34.24
N ASP A 383 -1.98 2.07 33.53
CA ASP A 383 -2.44 3.44 33.75
C ASP A 383 -3.41 3.84 32.63
N ILE A 384 -4.62 3.28 32.68
CA ILE A 384 -5.62 3.28 31.61
C ILE A 384 -6.95 3.92 31.99
N THR A 385 -7.03 4.56 33.15
CA THR A 385 -8.25 5.21 33.65
C THR A 385 -8.73 6.32 32.72
N ASP A 386 -7.79 7.03 32.05
CA ASP A 386 -8.06 8.11 31.12
C ASP A 386 -8.20 7.58 29.66
N SER A 387 -8.78 6.37 29.50
CA SER A 387 -9.09 5.82 28.18
C SER A 387 -10.13 6.70 27.49
N PHE A 388 -9.91 7.02 26.21
CA PHE A 388 -10.72 7.96 25.45
C PHE A 388 -11.36 7.35 24.19
N THR A 389 -11.03 6.08 23.85
CA THR A 389 -11.59 5.39 22.69
C THR A 389 -11.98 3.96 23.01
N HIS A 390 -12.90 3.42 22.19
CA HIS A 390 -13.28 2.03 22.22
C HIS A 390 -12.07 1.07 22.15
N GLY A 391 -12.09 0.03 22.95
CA GLY A 391 -11.12 -1.07 22.92
C GLY A 391 -9.81 -0.84 23.68
N GLN A 392 -9.45 0.38 24.10
CA GLN A 392 -8.16 0.64 24.75
C GLN A 392 -7.97 -0.18 26.03
N VAL A 393 -8.98 -0.27 26.88
CA VAL A 393 -8.92 -1.07 28.12
C VAL A 393 -8.75 -2.54 27.80
N TYR A 394 -9.54 -3.09 26.89
CA TYR A 394 -9.40 -4.49 26.45
C TYR A 394 -8.00 -4.79 25.88
N VAL A 395 -7.49 -3.89 25.04
CA VAL A 395 -6.14 -4.07 24.47
C VAL A 395 -5.08 -4.07 25.57
N ALA A 396 -5.12 -3.13 26.52
CA ALA A 396 -4.17 -3.06 27.63
C ALA A 396 -4.18 -4.33 28.49
N LEU A 397 -5.38 -4.75 28.95
CA LEU A 397 -5.56 -5.95 29.74
C LEU A 397 -5.10 -7.21 29.00
N SER A 398 -5.40 -7.32 27.71
CA SER A 398 -5.01 -8.47 26.88
C SER A 398 -3.50 -8.55 26.56
N ARG A 399 -2.70 -7.55 26.98
CA ARG A 399 -1.23 -7.60 26.90
C ARG A 399 -0.63 -8.49 27.98
N CYS A 400 -1.28 -8.65 29.12
CA CYS A 400 -0.79 -9.48 30.20
C CYS A 400 -1.09 -10.97 29.93
N ARG A 401 -0.17 -11.85 30.37
CA ARG A 401 -0.37 -13.31 30.29
C ARG A 401 -1.33 -13.81 31.35
N THR A 402 -1.24 -13.26 32.56
CA THR A 402 -2.03 -13.64 33.72
C THR A 402 -2.63 -12.41 34.39
N LEU A 403 -3.64 -12.63 35.24
CA LEU A 403 -4.23 -11.59 36.06
C LEU A 403 -3.26 -11.12 37.17
N GLU A 404 -2.46 -12.04 37.70
CA GLU A 404 -1.49 -11.78 38.78
C GLU A 404 -0.35 -10.87 38.32
N GLY A 405 0.08 -11.00 37.06
CA GLY A 405 1.11 -10.15 36.47
C GLY A 405 0.66 -8.71 36.18
N MET A 406 -0.58 -8.38 36.54
CA MET A 406 -1.15 -7.05 36.26
C MET A 406 -1.36 -6.27 37.56
N VAL A 407 -1.00 -4.99 37.53
CA VAL A 407 -1.33 -4.00 38.58
C VAL A 407 -2.01 -2.80 37.94
N LEU A 408 -3.10 -2.34 38.52
CA LEU A 408 -3.75 -1.09 38.11
C LEU A 408 -3.10 0.08 38.89
N ALA A 409 -2.67 1.11 38.16
CA ALA A 409 -2.12 2.34 38.76
C ALA A 409 -3.22 3.17 39.47
N ARG A 410 -4.45 3.07 38.97
CA ARG A 410 -5.64 3.73 39.51
C ARG A 410 -6.85 2.80 39.36
N PRO A 411 -7.85 2.86 40.25
CA PRO A 411 -9.05 2.05 40.11
C PRO A 411 -9.78 2.38 38.82
N LEU A 412 -10.31 1.34 38.15
CA LEU A 412 -11.20 1.49 37.01
C LEU A 412 -12.59 1.88 37.49
N MET A 413 -13.21 2.83 36.83
CA MET A 413 -14.62 3.22 37.02
C MET A 413 -15.52 2.51 36.01
N SER A 414 -16.82 2.44 36.26
CA SER A 414 -17.78 1.83 35.33
C SER A 414 -17.77 2.48 33.92
N GLY A 415 -17.40 3.75 33.82
CA GLY A 415 -17.24 4.46 32.54
C GLY A 415 -15.86 4.31 31.87
N SER A 416 -14.88 3.64 32.51
CA SER A 416 -13.55 3.48 31.93
C SER A 416 -13.53 2.51 30.73
N VAL A 417 -14.47 1.54 30.72
CA VAL A 417 -14.60 0.59 29.61
C VAL A 417 -15.51 1.19 28.54
N ILE A 418 -14.90 1.86 27.57
CA ILE A 418 -15.64 2.49 26.48
C ILE A 418 -15.93 1.45 25.41
N THR A 419 -17.21 1.30 25.05
CA THR A 419 -17.68 0.41 23.99
C THR A 419 -18.49 1.19 22.97
N ASP A 420 -18.45 0.73 21.72
CA ASP A 420 -19.20 1.31 20.61
C ASP A 420 -20.40 0.40 20.25
N ALA A 421 -21.60 0.95 20.35
CA ALA A 421 -22.84 0.22 20.06
C ALA A 421 -22.91 -0.26 18.60
N SER A 422 -22.36 0.52 17.65
CA SER A 422 -22.34 0.15 16.23
C SER A 422 -21.43 -1.04 15.97
N VAL A 423 -20.30 -1.11 16.68
CA VAL A 423 -19.36 -2.25 16.63
C VAL A 423 -20.04 -3.51 17.18
N ASN A 424 -20.69 -3.41 18.33
CA ASN A 424 -21.37 -4.56 18.94
C ASN A 424 -22.51 -5.08 18.06
N ALA A 425 -23.32 -4.18 17.51
CA ALA A 425 -24.41 -4.55 16.59
C ALA A 425 -23.87 -5.23 15.32
N TYR A 426 -22.79 -4.69 14.74
CA TYR A 426 -22.13 -5.28 13.58
C TYR A 426 -21.58 -6.68 13.89
N ILE A 427 -20.78 -6.84 14.96
CA ILE A 427 -20.19 -8.12 15.33
C ILE A 427 -21.26 -9.18 15.57
N ASN A 428 -22.33 -8.86 16.30
CA ASN A 428 -23.41 -9.80 16.60
C ASN A 428 -24.09 -10.30 15.33
N ARG A 429 -24.33 -9.40 14.36
CA ARG A 429 -24.88 -9.77 13.06
C ARG A 429 -23.92 -10.68 12.29
N GLU A 430 -22.65 -10.30 12.18
CA GLU A 430 -21.64 -11.05 11.44
C GLU A 430 -21.40 -12.44 12.02
N LEU A 431 -21.36 -12.57 13.36
CA LEU A 431 -21.18 -13.88 14.01
C LEU A 431 -22.40 -14.79 13.84
N ALA A 432 -23.61 -14.23 13.79
CA ALA A 432 -24.81 -14.99 13.48
C ALA A 432 -24.78 -15.54 12.04
N GLU A 433 -24.37 -14.73 11.08
CA GLU A 433 -24.19 -15.13 9.67
C GLU A 433 -23.03 -16.12 9.48
N ALA A 434 -21.98 -16.00 10.28
CA ALA A 434 -20.79 -16.87 10.21
C ALA A 434 -21.12 -18.35 10.48
N GLN A 435 -22.18 -18.65 11.25
CA GLN A 435 -22.62 -20.03 11.51
C GLN A 435 -23.04 -20.78 10.24
N GLN A 436 -23.48 -20.05 9.21
CA GLN A 436 -23.91 -20.64 7.94
C GLN A 436 -22.80 -20.64 6.86
N THR A 437 -21.67 -20.03 7.16
CA THR A 437 -20.59 -19.77 6.18
C THR A 437 -20.00 -21.07 5.63
N GLU A 438 -19.77 -22.08 6.47
CA GLU A 438 -19.19 -23.36 6.05
C GLU A 438 -20.07 -24.10 5.05
N GLY A 439 -21.37 -24.08 5.24
CA GLY A 439 -22.34 -24.71 4.34
C GLY A 439 -22.40 -24.07 2.95
N LYS A 440 -22.09 -22.77 2.84
CA LYS A 440 -22.10 -22.04 1.57
C LYS A 440 -20.83 -22.26 0.73
N LEU A 441 -19.74 -22.74 1.34
CA LEU A 441 -18.43 -22.84 0.69
C LEU A 441 -18.45 -23.70 -0.59
N PRO A 442 -19.05 -24.92 -0.65
CA PRO A 442 -19.03 -25.73 -1.88
C PRO A 442 -19.65 -25.01 -3.07
N GLN A 443 -20.80 -24.34 -2.85
CA GLN A 443 -21.46 -23.56 -3.89
C GLN A 443 -20.58 -22.39 -4.35
N MET A 444 -19.99 -21.62 -3.44
CA MET A 444 -19.12 -20.49 -3.80
C MET A 444 -17.85 -20.93 -4.52
N MET A 445 -17.29 -22.09 -4.19
CA MET A 445 -16.17 -22.68 -4.92
C MET A 445 -16.58 -23.05 -6.35
N TRP A 446 -17.75 -23.65 -6.52
CA TRP A 446 -18.29 -23.99 -7.84
C TRP A 446 -18.53 -22.73 -8.68
N GLU A 447 -19.20 -21.72 -8.11
CA GLU A 447 -19.47 -20.44 -8.77
C GLU A 447 -18.19 -19.73 -9.22
N TYR A 448 -17.17 -19.71 -8.36
CA TYR A 448 -15.90 -19.09 -8.71
C TYR A 448 -15.17 -19.82 -9.83
N TYR A 449 -15.05 -21.15 -9.73
CA TYR A 449 -14.42 -21.95 -10.79
C TYR A 449 -15.17 -21.77 -12.13
N PHE A 450 -16.49 -21.81 -12.10
CA PHE A 450 -17.34 -21.56 -13.26
C PHE A 450 -17.14 -20.16 -13.84
N SER A 451 -17.01 -19.15 -12.98
CA SER A 451 -16.73 -17.77 -13.42
C SER A 451 -15.39 -17.63 -14.11
N LEU A 452 -14.36 -18.36 -13.67
CA LEU A 452 -13.03 -18.37 -14.32
C LEU A 452 -13.08 -19.08 -15.68
N LEU A 453 -13.83 -20.16 -15.82
CA LEU A 453 -14.06 -20.80 -17.10
C LEU A 453 -14.83 -19.90 -18.06
N ASN A 454 -15.87 -19.21 -17.57
CA ASN A 454 -16.59 -18.23 -18.37
C ASN A 454 -15.67 -17.11 -18.85
N GLU A 455 -14.80 -16.59 -17.99
CA GLU A 455 -13.82 -15.56 -18.37
C GLU A 455 -12.81 -16.09 -19.40
N LEU A 456 -12.33 -17.33 -19.24
CA LEU A 456 -11.40 -17.95 -20.18
C LEU A 456 -12.00 -18.04 -21.59
N PHE A 457 -13.25 -18.49 -21.69
CA PHE A 457 -13.94 -18.73 -22.97
C PHE A 457 -14.88 -17.58 -23.40
N ASP A 458 -14.76 -16.39 -22.81
CA ASP A 458 -15.47 -15.19 -23.26
C ASP A 458 -14.68 -14.45 -24.35
N PHE A 459 -15.25 -14.34 -25.55
CA PHE A 459 -14.66 -13.64 -26.68
C PHE A 459 -15.38 -12.34 -27.03
N GLN A 460 -16.34 -11.88 -26.23
CA GLN A 460 -17.16 -10.69 -26.53
C GLN A 460 -16.31 -9.40 -26.64
N LEU A 461 -15.32 -9.23 -25.76
CA LEU A 461 -14.41 -8.08 -25.82
C LEU A 461 -13.60 -8.09 -27.11
N LEU A 462 -13.01 -9.24 -27.45
CA LEU A 462 -12.23 -9.43 -28.67
C LEU A 462 -13.06 -9.14 -29.94
N LYS A 463 -14.31 -9.64 -29.97
CA LYS A 463 -15.27 -9.34 -31.05
C LYS A 463 -15.53 -7.85 -31.16
N LYS A 464 -15.87 -7.19 -30.05
CA LYS A 464 -16.13 -5.75 -29.99
C LYS A 464 -14.96 -4.91 -30.49
N ASP A 465 -13.74 -5.28 -30.14
CA ASP A 465 -12.53 -4.59 -30.56
C ASP A 465 -12.25 -4.78 -32.03
N LEU A 466 -12.50 -5.98 -32.57
CA LEU A 466 -12.43 -6.27 -34.00
C LEU A 466 -13.49 -5.49 -34.79
N GLU A 467 -14.73 -5.43 -34.28
CA GLU A 467 -15.82 -4.62 -34.87
C GLU A 467 -15.44 -3.13 -34.91
N TYR A 468 -14.82 -2.64 -33.84
CA TYR A 468 -14.39 -1.25 -33.82
C TYR A 468 -13.27 -0.97 -34.81
N LEU A 469 -12.27 -1.86 -34.92
CA LEU A 469 -11.22 -1.75 -35.92
C LEU A 469 -11.80 -1.77 -37.33
N MET A 470 -12.72 -2.73 -37.65
CA MET A 470 -13.39 -2.83 -38.94
C MET A 470 -14.15 -1.55 -39.26
N ARG A 471 -14.88 -0.97 -38.33
CA ARG A 471 -15.62 0.28 -38.51
C ARG A 471 -14.68 1.43 -38.89
N VAL A 472 -13.58 1.63 -38.17
CA VAL A 472 -12.61 2.68 -38.48
C VAL A 472 -11.99 2.49 -39.86
N VAL A 473 -11.65 1.27 -40.24
CA VAL A 473 -11.12 0.94 -41.58
C VAL A 473 -12.15 1.21 -42.68
N ASN A 474 -13.40 0.79 -42.47
CA ASN A 474 -14.48 1.01 -43.42
C ASN A 474 -14.81 2.51 -43.61
N GLU A 475 -14.84 3.30 -42.52
CA GLU A 475 -15.19 4.72 -42.59
C GLU A 475 -14.07 5.57 -43.23
N HIS A 476 -12.81 5.23 -43.01
CA HIS A 476 -11.69 6.12 -43.31
C HIS A 476 -10.65 5.55 -44.27
N LEU A 477 -10.57 4.23 -44.44
CA LEU A 477 -9.49 3.55 -45.14
C LEU A 477 -9.96 2.60 -46.23
N TYR A 478 -11.27 2.55 -46.54
CA TYR A 478 -11.85 1.59 -47.49
C TYR A 478 -11.18 1.68 -48.88
N ALA A 479 -10.86 2.89 -49.36
CA ALA A 479 -10.25 3.10 -50.67
C ALA A 479 -8.73 2.90 -50.65
N SER A 480 -8.05 3.22 -49.52
CA SER A 480 -6.59 3.15 -49.39
C SER A 480 -6.07 1.79 -48.94
N SER A 481 -6.91 0.98 -48.30
CA SER A 481 -6.54 -0.32 -47.75
C SER A 481 -7.64 -1.38 -47.93
N PRO A 482 -8.10 -1.65 -49.19
CA PRO A 482 -9.21 -2.55 -49.45
C PRO A 482 -8.91 -3.98 -48.99
N ALA A 483 -7.68 -4.46 -49.12
CA ALA A 483 -7.28 -5.80 -48.69
C ALA A 483 -7.38 -6.01 -47.17
N LEU A 484 -7.16 -4.96 -46.35
CA LEU A 484 -7.39 -5.03 -44.90
C LEU A 484 -8.90 -5.11 -44.59
N LEU A 485 -9.70 -4.31 -45.28
CA LEU A 485 -11.15 -4.33 -45.11
C LEU A 485 -11.77 -5.70 -45.47
N GLU A 486 -11.32 -6.29 -46.58
CA GLU A 486 -11.77 -7.63 -47.02
C GLU A 486 -11.50 -8.71 -45.99
N VAL A 487 -10.28 -8.71 -45.40
CA VAL A 487 -9.92 -9.69 -44.37
C VAL A 487 -10.71 -9.47 -43.08
N LEU A 488 -10.95 -8.21 -42.69
CA LEU A 488 -11.78 -7.89 -41.52
C LEU A 488 -13.23 -8.32 -41.71
N GLN A 489 -13.81 -8.09 -42.93
CA GLN A 489 -15.14 -8.51 -43.26
C GLN A 489 -15.29 -10.04 -43.31
N GLY A 490 -14.24 -10.76 -43.68
CA GLY A 490 -14.20 -12.23 -43.63
C GLY A 490 -14.01 -12.80 -42.23
N ALA A 491 -13.16 -12.17 -41.42
CA ALA A 491 -12.82 -12.66 -40.07
C ALA A 491 -13.95 -12.47 -39.05
N LEU A 492 -14.67 -11.34 -39.10
CA LEU A 492 -15.66 -11.01 -38.06
C LEU A 492 -16.86 -12.00 -38.02
N PRO A 493 -17.55 -12.36 -39.11
CA PRO A 493 -18.61 -13.36 -39.07
C PRO A 493 -18.12 -14.74 -38.64
N ARG A 494 -16.89 -15.11 -39.02
CA ARG A 494 -16.29 -16.37 -38.61
C ARG A 494 -15.93 -16.37 -37.11
N LEU A 495 -15.45 -15.27 -36.59
CA LEU A 495 -15.21 -15.14 -35.13
C LEU A 495 -16.52 -15.31 -34.35
N GLU A 496 -17.63 -14.77 -34.87
CA GLU A 496 -18.96 -14.96 -34.26
C GLU A 496 -19.35 -16.44 -34.25
N THR A 497 -19.32 -17.08 -35.40
CA THR A 497 -19.83 -18.45 -35.54
C THR A 497 -18.89 -19.52 -35.00
N GLU A 498 -17.56 -19.37 -35.19
CA GLU A 498 -16.56 -20.38 -34.81
C GLU A 498 -15.96 -20.18 -33.43
N ALA A 499 -16.03 -18.98 -32.85
CA ALA A 499 -15.54 -18.74 -31.48
C ALA A 499 -16.67 -18.39 -30.51
N VAL A 500 -17.46 -17.31 -30.76
CA VAL A 500 -18.44 -16.83 -29.80
C VAL A 500 -19.59 -17.82 -29.60
N GLU A 501 -20.24 -18.26 -30.67
CA GLU A 501 -21.35 -19.21 -30.57
C GLU A 501 -20.90 -20.60 -30.08
N VAL A 502 -19.69 -21.04 -30.51
CA VAL A 502 -19.12 -22.30 -30.04
C VAL A 502 -18.83 -22.22 -28.56
N SER A 503 -18.28 -21.10 -28.04
CA SER A 503 -18.03 -20.91 -26.63
C SER A 503 -19.31 -20.96 -25.81
N GLN A 504 -20.43 -20.40 -26.28
CA GLN A 504 -21.72 -20.46 -25.59
C GLN A 504 -22.27 -21.89 -25.50
N LYS A 505 -22.10 -22.70 -26.60
CA LYS A 505 -22.45 -24.12 -26.57
C LYS A 505 -21.52 -24.90 -25.63
N PHE A 506 -20.23 -24.56 -25.62
CA PHE A 506 -19.23 -25.17 -24.75
C PHE A 506 -19.48 -24.88 -23.28
N GLN A 507 -19.93 -23.66 -22.95
CA GLN A 507 -20.32 -23.29 -21.60
C GLN A 507 -21.36 -24.24 -20.99
N ARG A 508 -22.36 -24.62 -21.75
CA ARG A 508 -23.41 -25.58 -21.32
C ARG A 508 -22.82 -26.96 -21.06
N GLN A 509 -21.84 -27.39 -21.85
CA GLN A 509 -21.18 -28.69 -21.68
C GLN A 509 -20.35 -28.76 -20.39
N TYR A 510 -19.45 -27.79 -20.18
CA TYR A 510 -18.63 -27.83 -18.94
C TYR A 510 -19.47 -27.54 -17.68
N ALA A 511 -20.53 -26.74 -17.74
CA ALA A 511 -21.47 -26.59 -16.63
C ALA A 511 -22.11 -27.92 -16.22
N ALA A 512 -22.58 -28.71 -17.21
CA ALA A 512 -23.15 -30.03 -16.96
C ALA A 512 -22.12 -31.01 -16.36
N LEU A 513 -20.88 -31.01 -16.85
CA LEU A 513 -19.78 -31.85 -16.33
C LEU A 513 -19.38 -31.46 -14.91
N MET A 514 -19.38 -30.16 -14.61
CA MET A 514 -19.13 -29.67 -13.25
C MET A 514 -20.25 -30.11 -12.27
N GLN A 515 -21.51 -30.06 -12.68
CA GLN A 515 -22.62 -30.56 -11.86
C GLN A 515 -22.49 -32.06 -11.59
N GLN A 516 -22.14 -32.86 -12.59
CA GLN A 516 -21.94 -34.31 -12.46
C GLN A 516 -20.76 -34.64 -11.53
N GLY A 517 -19.74 -33.81 -11.47
CA GLY A 517 -18.58 -33.98 -10.60
C GLY A 517 -18.84 -33.71 -9.11
N GLY A 518 -20.00 -33.12 -8.76
CA GLY A 518 -20.38 -32.82 -7.37
C GLY A 518 -19.30 -32.00 -6.62
N ALA A 519 -18.93 -32.40 -5.43
CA ALA A 519 -17.94 -31.70 -4.61
C ALA A 519 -16.49 -31.78 -5.16
N LEU A 520 -16.19 -32.74 -6.03
CA LEU A 520 -14.88 -32.95 -6.64
C LEU A 520 -14.84 -32.55 -8.12
N PHE A 521 -15.74 -31.67 -8.55
CA PHE A 521 -15.89 -31.26 -9.95
C PHE A 521 -14.55 -30.85 -10.62
N ALA A 522 -13.66 -30.17 -9.91
CA ALA A 522 -12.37 -29.75 -10.44
C ALA A 522 -11.42 -30.91 -10.79
N GLN A 523 -11.64 -32.10 -10.20
CA GLN A 523 -10.85 -33.33 -10.43
C GLN A 523 -11.55 -34.28 -11.41
N ASN A 524 -12.67 -33.89 -12.00
CA ASN A 524 -13.40 -34.72 -12.95
C ASN A 524 -12.58 -34.85 -14.26
N GLU A 525 -12.09 -36.06 -14.54
CA GLU A 525 -11.25 -36.35 -15.73
C GLU A 525 -11.92 -35.92 -17.04
N LYS A 526 -13.21 -36.24 -17.20
CA LYS A 526 -13.98 -35.85 -18.41
C LYS A 526 -14.07 -34.34 -18.58
N LEU A 527 -14.19 -33.59 -17.44
CA LEU A 527 -14.17 -32.14 -17.47
C LEU A 527 -12.79 -31.64 -17.93
N GLN A 528 -11.71 -32.17 -17.35
CA GLN A 528 -10.35 -31.72 -17.68
C GLN A 528 -9.97 -32.04 -19.13
N GLU A 529 -10.27 -33.25 -19.61
CA GLU A 529 -10.08 -33.62 -21.04
C GLU A 529 -10.86 -32.66 -21.97
N ARG A 530 -12.10 -32.36 -21.60
CA ARG A 530 -12.93 -31.49 -22.42
C ARG A 530 -12.45 -30.04 -22.41
N LEU A 531 -11.96 -29.54 -21.28
CA LEU A 531 -11.37 -28.21 -21.16
C LEU A 531 -10.07 -28.10 -21.98
N LYS A 532 -9.18 -29.09 -21.94
CA LYS A 532 -7.97 -29.14 -22.78
C LYS A 532 -8.32 -29.09 -24.27
N ALA A 533 -9.22 -29.95 -24.71
CA ALA A 533 -9.67 -29.96 -26.09
C ALA A 533 -10.30 -28.61 -26.50
N GLY A 534 -11.05 -27.97 -25.61
CA GLY A 534 -11.62 -26.64 -25.83
C GLY A 534 -10.55 -25.57 -25.97
N MET A 535 -9.57 -25.56 -25.06
CA MET A 535 -8.45 -24.59 -25.10
C MET A 535 -7.63 -24.72 -26.38
N ALA A 536 -7.29 -25.95 -26.80
CA ALA A 536 -6.60 -26.19 -28.06
C ALA A 536 -7.42 -25.72 -29.28
N TYR A 537 -8.71 -26.05 -29.33
CA TYR A 537 -9.60 -25.62 -30.42
C TYR A 537 -9.65 -24.09 -30.55
N PHE A 538 -9.85 -23.37 -29.45
CA PHE A 538 -9.94 -21.91 -29.50
C PHE A 538 -8.59 -21.24 -29.77
N ASP A 539 -7.47 -21.79 -29.30
CA ASP A 539 -6.12 -21.32 -29.62
C ASP A 539 -5.89 -21.39 -31.15
N ASP A 540 -6.13 -22.57 -31.76
CA ASP A 540 -5.95 -22.79 -33.17
C ASP A 540 -6.88 -21.88 -34.00
N LYS A 541 -8.15 -21.74 -33.57
CA LYS A 541 -9.13 -20.90 -34.28
C LYS A 541 -8.80 -19.41 -34.20
N LEU A 542 -8.34 -18.91 -33.09
CA LEU A 542 -7.94 -17.52 -32.97
C LEU A 542 -6.74 -17.20 -33.86
N HIS A 543 -5.77 -18.10 -33.95
CA HIS A 543 -4.65 -17.96 -34.90
C HIS A 543 -5.11 -18.02 -36.37
N GLU A 544 -5.92 -19.01 -36.74
CA GLU A 544 -6.44 -19.15 -38.11
C GLU A 544 -7.20 -17.89 -38.57
N LEU A 545 -8.03 -17.32 -37.69
CA LEU A 545 -8.91 -16.21 -38.04
C LEU A 545 -8.24 -14.84 -38.00
N LEU A 546 -7.34 -14.61 -37.02
CA LEU A 546 -6.91 -13.27 -36.68
C LEU A 546 -5.44 -12.96 -37.02
N ASP A 547 -4.56 -13.96 -37.19
CA ASP A 547 -3.20 -13.71 -37.71
C ASP A 547 -3.19 -13.10 -39.11
N PRO A 548 -4.08 -13.52 -40.04
CA PRO A 548 -4.20 -12.86 -41.34
C PRO A 548 -4.62 -11.39 -41.24
N VAL A 549 -5.43 -11.02 -40.25
CA VAL A 549 -5.82 -9.63 -39.97
C VAL A 549 -4.58 -8.83 -39.53
N LEU A 550 -3.89 -9.34 -38.53
CA LEU A 550 -2.67 -8.70 -37.96
C LEU A 550 -1.58 -8.49 -39.03
N ALA A 551 -1.40 -9.45 -39.94
CA ALA A 551 -0.44 -9.36 -41.01
C ALA A 551 -0.69 -8.16 -41.97
N ARG A 552 -1.93 -7.68 -42.05
CA ARG A 552 -2.35 -6.58 -42.94
C ARG A 552 -2.56 -5.24 -42.29
N THR A 553 -2.29 -5.11 -40.97
CA THR A 553 -2.52 -3.88 -40.21
C THR A 553 -1.49 -2.76 -40.45
N LYS A 554 -0.40 -3.04 -41.15
CA LYS A 554 0.62 -2.04 -41.50
C LYS A 554 0.13 -1.17 -42.68
N VAL A 555 -0.58 -0.08 -42.36
CA VAL A 555 -1.13 0.86 -43.34
C VAL A 555 -0.51 2.25 -43.19
N VAL A 556 -0.39 2.99 -44.29
CA VAL A 556 0.10 4.38 -44.29
C VAL A 556 -1.07 5.33 -44.25
N ILE A 557 -1.17 6.17 -43.23
CA ILE A 557 -2.28 7.10 -43.02
C ILE A 557 -1.75 8.53 -42.96
N ASN A 558 -2.12 9.38 -43.91
CA ASN A 558 -1.65 10.75 -44.00
C ASN A 558 -2.39 11.70 -43.01
N ASN A 559 -3.64 11.42 -42.70
CA ASN A 559 -4.45 12.22 -41.79
C ASN A 559 -4.14 11.84 -40.34
N LYS A 560 -3.57 12.79 -39.55
CA LYS A 560 -3.18 12.56 -38.15
C LYS A 560 -4.33 12.13 -37.23
N GLN A 561 -5.54 12.63 -37.44
CA GLN A 561 -6.70 12.29 -36.64
C GLN A 561 -7.19 10.85 -36.94
N VAL A 562 -7.26 10.49 -38.21
CA VAL A 562 -7.58 9.12 -38.65
C VAL A 562 -6.48 8.15 -38.16
N ALA A 563 -5.21 8.50 -38.30
CA ALA A 563 -4.10 7.68 -37.80
C ALA A 563 -4.23 7.42 -36.29
N LYS A 564 -4.60 8.43 -35.50
CA LYS A 564 -4.83 8.27 -34.06
C LYS A 564 -6.00 7.34 -33.76
N GLN A 565 -7.13 7.49 -34.46
CA GLN A 565 -8.30 6.60 -34.28
C GLN A 565 -7.97 5.16 -34.68
N TYR A 566 -7.30 4.97 -35.80
CA TYR A 566 -6.86 3.66 -36.29
C TYR A 566 -5.90 2.98 -35.30
N ASN A 567 -4.87 3.68 -34.85
CA ASN A 567 -3.92 3.13 -33.88
C ASN A 567 -4.60 2.77 -32.56
N ASN A 568 -5.51 3.60 -32.06
CA ASN A 568 -6.26 3.25 -30.85
C ASN A 568 -7.15 1.98 -31.03
N ALA A 569 -7.78 1.83 -32.20
CA ALA A 569 -8.59 0.65 -32.49
C ALA A 569 -7.72 -0.61 -32.68
N LEU A 570 -6.59 -0.46 -33.38
CA LEU A 570 -5.62 -1.54 -33.57
C LEU A 570 -5.00 -1.98 -32.26
N ASP A 571 -4.59 -1.02 -31.42
CA ASP A 571 -4.00 -1.31 -30.10
C ASP A 571 -5.01 -2.07 -29.23
N ALA A 572 -6.29 -1.66 -29.19
CA ALA A 572 -7.34 -2.36 -28.42
C ALA A 572 -7.52 -3.80 -28.92
N PHE A 573 -7.65 -3.99 -30.24
CA PHE A 573 -7.82 -5.32 -30.85
C PHE A 573 -6.60 -6.22 -30.61
N THR A 574 -5.38 -5.71 -30.84
CA THR A 574 -4.15 -6.47 -30.64
C THR A 574 -4.01 -6.90 -29.19
N LEU A 575 -4.36 -6.01 -28.25
CA LEU A 575 -4.37 -6.23 -26.82
C LEU A 575 -5.29 -7.39 -26.43
N SER A 576 -6.54 -7.32 -26.81
CA SER A 576 -7.52 -8.35 -26.48
C SER A 576 -7.18 -9.71 -27.13
N TYR A 577 -6.62 -9.70 -28.34
CA TYR A 577 -6.15 -10.91 -29.04
C TYR A 577 -4.95 -11.55 -28.31
N GLN A 578 -3.88 -10.78 -28.08
CA GLN A 578 -2.66 -11.27 -27.44
C GLN A 578 -2.93 -11.80 -26.01
N LEU A 579 -3.83 -11.15 -25.28
CA LEU A 579 -4.25 -11.63 -23.96
C LEU A 579 -4.89 -13.03 -24.06
N LYS A 580 -5.81 -13.25 -24.99
CA LYS A 580 -6.48 -14.55 -25.16
C LYS A 580 -5.54 -15.65 -25.59
N VAL A 581 -4.78 -15.43 -26.66
CA VAL A 581 -3.80 -16.39 -27.16
C VAL A 581 -2.72 -16.66 -26.11
N GLY A 582 -2.23 -15.60 -25.44
CA GLY A 582 -1.25 -15.75 -24.37
C GLY A 582 -1.74 -16.57 -23.17
N ILE A 583 -3.04 -16.58 -22.86
CA ILE A 583 -3.63 -17.45 -21.83
C ILE A 583 -3.72 -18.88 -22.35
N PHE A 584 -4.29 -19.11 -23.55
CA PHE A 584 -4.47 -20.45 -24.09
C PHE A 584 -3.14 -21.18 -24.31
N SER A 585 -2.16 -20.51 -24.90
CA SER A 585 -0.82 -21.10 -25.14
C SER A 585 -0.13 -21.61 -23.88
N ARG A 586 -0.47 -21.04 -22.69
CA ARG A 586 0.08 -21.46 -21.40
C ARG A 586 -0.73 -22.55 -20.70
N LEU A 587 -1.99 -22.75 -21.09
CA LEU A 587 -2.91 -23.64 -20.37
C LEU A 587 -3.29 -24.89 -21.16
N LYS A 588 -3.19 -24.90 -22.50
CA LYS A 588 -3.75 -25.96 -23.35
C LYS A 588 -3.21 -27.37 -23.07
N ASP A 589 -1.99 -27.46 -22.53
CA ASP A 589 -1.32 -28.74 -22.24
C ASP A 589 -1.47 -29.19 -20.79
N GLU A 590 -2.06 -28.34 -19.92
CA GLU A 590 -2.21 -28.62 -18.48
C GLU A 590 -3.70 -28.80 -18.09
N ASP A 591 -3.94 -29.44 -16.95
CA ASP A 591 -5.25 -29.47 -16.34
C ASP A 591 -5.63 -28.07 -15.85
N PHE A 592 -6.86 -27.66 -16.13
CA PHE A 592 -7.32 -26.34 -15.68
C PHE A 592 -7.37 -26.28 -14.17
N SER A 593 -6.70 -25.28 -13.60
CA SER A 593 -6.71 -24.98 -12.18
C SER A 593 -6.82 -23.48 -11.97
N ILE A 594 -7.35 -23.07 -10.79
CA ILE A 594 -7.44 -21.66 -10.40
C ILE A 594 -6.05 -21.00 -10.47
N ARG A 595 -5.02 -21.66 -9.93
CA ARG A 595 -3.64 -21.18 -9.94
C ARG A 595 -3.08 -21.04 -11.36
N GLY A 596 -3.25 -22.07 -12.17
CA GLY A 596 -2.80 -22.06 -13.58
C GLY A 596 -3.42 -20.90 -14.35
N PHE A 597 -4.74 -20.75 -14.26
CA PHE A 597 -5.45 -19.67 -14.96
C PHE A 597 -5.02 -18.26 -14.50
N LEU A 598 -4.96 -18.01 -13.19
CA LEU A 598 -4.57 -16.69 -12.66
C LEU A 598 -3.13 -16.33 -13.06
N ASN A 599 -2.22 -17.30 -13.03
CA ASN A 599 -0.84 -17.09 -13.46
C ASN A 599 -0.73 -16.85 -14.98
N ALA A 600 -1.42 -17.65 -15.78
CA ALA A 600 -1.43 -17.49 -17.24
C ALA A 600 -1.98 -16.13 -17.65
N LYS A 601 -3.11 -15.71 -17.06
CA LYS A 601 -3.74 -14.40 -17.28
C LYS A 601 -2.81 -13.25 -16.91
N ALA A 602 -2.17 -13.32 -15.75
CA ALA A 602 -1.26 -12.29 -15.29
C ALA A 602 -0.02 -12.17 -16.17
N LYS A 603 0.60 -13.30 -16.55
CA LYS A 603 1.74 -13.33 -17.45
C LYS A 603 1.38 -12.77 -18.83
N ALA A 604 0.27 -13.21 -19.41
CA ALA A 604 -0.21 -12.69 -20.70
C ALA A 604 -0.42 -11.17 -20.68
N ALA A 605 -1.03 -10.64 -19.61
CA ALA A 605 -1.25 -9.20 -19.46
C ALA A 605 0.05 -8.39 -19.30
N LEU A 606 1.11 -8.99 -18.74
CA LEU A 606 2.41 -8.34 -18.52
C LEU A 606 3.33 -8.43 -19.74
N ASP A 607 3.28 -9.52 -20.51
CA ASP A 607 4.07 -9.68 -21.75
C ASP A 607 3.68 -8.63 -22.79
N GLU A 608 2.42 -8.29 -22.85
CA GLU A 608 1.88 -7.23 -23.69
C GLU A 608 2.51 -5.86 -23.38
N VAL A 609 2.65 -5.52 -22.11
CA VAL A 609 3.30 -4.27 -21.68
C VAL A 609 4.76 -4.19 -22.14
N VAL A 610 5.47 -5.31 -22.16
CA VAL A 610 6.88 -5.38 -22.62
C VAL A 610 6.98 -5.19 -24.12
N ILE A 611 6.05 -5.72 -24.92
CA ILE A 611 6.03 -5.55 -26.38
C ILE A 611 5.79 -4.10 -26.74
N ASP A 612 4.86 -3.41 -26.10
CA ASP A 612 4.57 -1.98 -26.30
C ASP A 612 5.79 -1.10 -25.98
N GLU A 613 6.54 -1.42 -24.91
CA GLU A 613 7.80 -0.73 -24.59
C GLU A 613 8.91 -0.95 -25.63
N LYS A 614 9.07 -2.17 -26.14
CA LYS A 614 10.07 -2.47 -27.17
C LYS A 614 9.75 -1.79 -28.50
N GLU A 615 8.49 -1.78 -28.92
CA GLU A 615 8.06 -1.09 -30.13
C GLU A 615 8.20 0.44 -30.01
N VAL A 616 7.85 1.03 -28.88
CA VAL A 616 8.04 2.46 -28.63
C VAL A 616 9.53 2.84 -28.61
N LYS A 617 10.41 1.99 -28.05
CA LYS A 617 11.86 2.22 -28.09
C LYS A 617 12.45 2.08 -29.50
N VAL A 618 11.94 1.14 -30.31
CA VAL A 618 12.34 0.96 -31.72
C VAL A 618 11.84 2.12 -32.59
N LYS A 619 10.60 2.60 -32.40
CA LYS A 619 10.09 3.80 -33.11
C LYS A 619 10.88 5.06 -32.75
N LYS A 620 11.29 5.24 -31.49
CA LYS A 620 12.18 6.35 -31.09
C LYS A 620 13.59 6.22 -31.67
N LYS A 621 14.11 5.00 -31.90
CA LYS A 621 15.39 4.81 -32.59
C LYS A 621 15.31 5.01 -34.11
N LYS A 622 14.18 4.68 -34.75
CA LYS A 622 14.02 4.90 -36.22
C LYS A 622 13.75 6.35 -36.62
N VAL A 623 13.30 7.22 -35.71
CA VAL A 623 13.16 8.67 -35.97
C VAL A 623 14.46 9.45 -35.71
N LYS A 624 15.54 8.80 -35.31
CA LYS A 624 16.90 9.35 -35.43
C LYS A 624 17.52 8.95 -36.77
N GLU A 625 16.95 9.41 -37.88
CA GLU A 625 17.76 9.74 -39.04
C GLU A 625 18.80 10.78 -38.58
N GLU A 626 20.06 10.44 -38.78
CA GLU A 626 21.20 11.30 -38.52
C GLU A 626 21.05 12.63 -39.27
N LYS A 627 20.43 13.58 -38.55
CA LYS A 627 20.78 14.99 -38.88
C LYS A 627 22.18 15.22 -38.30
N PRO A 628 23.06 15.85 -39.04
CA PRO A 628 24.44 16.09 -38.58
C PRO A 628 24.40 16.75 -37.22
N LYS A 629 25.24 16.25 -36.30
CA LYS A 629 25.42 16.81 -34.95
C LYS A 629 25.61 18.32 -35.08
N LYS A 630 24.52 19.07 -34.88
CA LYS A 630 24.68 20.48 -34.51
C LYS A 630 25.31 20.44 -33.13
N GLU A 631 26.49 21.00 -33.03
CA GLU A 631 27.13 21.36 -31.76
C GLU A 631 26.05 21.89 -30.81
N LYS A 632 26.05 21.45 -29.57
CA LYS A 632 25.17 22.02 -28.54
C LYS A 632 25.55 23.48 -28.41
N VAL A 633 24.86 24.34 -29.11
CA VAL A 633 25.01 25.79 -28.94
C VAL A 633 24.62 26.06 -27.50
N ASP A 634 25.56 26.53 -26.71
CA ASP A 634 25.29 27.03 -25.37
C ASP A 634 24.28 28.17 -25.43
N THR A 635 23.01 27.82 -25.30
CA THR A 635 21.91 28.78 -25.44
C THR A 635 21.96 29.91 -24.40
N ARG A 636 22.57 29.67 -23.24
CA ARG A 636 22.78 30.70 -22.21
C ARG A 636 23.89 31.63 -22.61
N GLY A 637 25.02 31.10 -23.05
CA GLY A 637 26.16 31.89 -23.54
C GLY A 637 25.78 32.78 -24.72
N VAL A 638 24.95 32.29 -25.66
CA VAL A 638 24.44 33.14 -26.75
C VAL A 638 23.59 34.30 -26.24
N THR A 639 22.67 34.07 -25.26
CA THR A 639 21.88 35.13 -24.62
C THR A 639 22.80 36.19 -23.98
N PHE A 640 23.76 35.74 -23.21
CA PHE A 640 24.70 36.61 -22.51
C PHE A 640 25.56 37.42 -23.47
N LYS A 641 26.05 36.82 -24.56
CA LYS A 641 26.79 37.53 -25.62
C LYS A 641 25.97 38.65 -26.25
N MET A 642 24.71 38.38 -26.62
CA MET A 642 23.82 39.38 -27.20
C MET A 642 23.49 40.52 -26.20
N PHE A 643 23.39 40.21 -24.91
CA PHE A 643 23.26 41.22 -23.88
C PHE A 643 24.50 42.09 -23.72
N ARG A 644 25.71 41.50 -23.79
CA ARG A 644 27.01 42.22 -23.79
C ARG A 644 27.18 43.08 -25.04
N GLU A 645 26.57 42.71 -26.16
CA GLU A 645 26.52 43.50 -27.40
C GLU A 645 25.57 44.69 -27.33
N GLY A 646 24.87 44.90 -26.15
CA GLY A 646 24.01 46.05 -25.88
C GLY A 646 22.53 45.87 -26.25
N LYS A 647 22.10 44.66 -26.62
CA LYS A 647 20.69 44.39 -26.90
C LYS A 647 19.89 44.29 -25.60
N SER A 648 18.70 44.88 -25.61
CA SER A 648 17.74 44.75 -24.47
C SER A 648 17.18 43.32 -24.35
N ILE A 649 16.72 42.96 -23.16
CA ILE A 649 16.10 41.66 -22.88
C ILE A 649 14.90 41.37 -23.82
N LYS A 650 14.13 42.39 -24.19
CA LYS A 650 13.01 42.28 -25.14
C LYS A 650 13.47 42.00 -26.57
N GLU A 651 14.52 42.70 -27.03
CA GLU A 651 15.08 42.47 -28.35
C GLU A 651 15.71 41.08 -28.48
N ILE A 652 16.43 40.63 -27.45
CA ILE A 652 17.01 39.26 -27.41
C ILE A 652 15.87 38.21 -27.43
N ALA A 653 14.79 38.42 -26.68
CA ALA A 653 13.65 37.53 -26.68
C ALA A 653 13.01 37.43 -28.07
N ALA A 654 12.79 38.54 -28.74
CA ALA A 654 12.20 38.60 -30.08
C ALA A 654 13.13 37.94 -31.14
N GLU A 655 14.40 38.28 -31.15
CA GLU A 655 15.37 37.79 -32.15
C GLU A 655 15.62 36.28 -32.02
N ARG A 656 15.60 35.76 -30.80
CA ARG A 656 15.79 34.33 -30.50
C ARG A 656 14.51 33.52 -30.44
N SER A 657 13.33 34.12 -30.65
CA SER A 657 12.02 33.49 -30.47
C SER A 657 11.86 32.84 -29.10
N LEU A 658 12.36 33.48 -28.06
CA LEU A 658 12.25 33.06 -26.66
C LEU A 658 11.25 33.95 -25.92
N THR A 659 10.74 33.48 -24.78
CA THR A 659 10.00 34.38 -23.88
C THR A 659 10.95 35.27 -23.09
N VAL A 660 10.52 36.49 -22.74
CA VAL A 660 11.26 37.39 -21.87
C VAL A 660 11.77 36.69 -20.62
N GLY A 661 10.89 35.93 -19.94
CA GLY A 661 11.25 35.15 -18.74
C GLY A 661 12.32 34.06 -18.97
N THR A 662 12.46 33.55 -20.21
CA THR A 662 13.53 32.59 -20.55
C THR A 662 14.87 33.33 -20.67
N VAL A 663 14.87 34.51 -21.28
CA VAL A 663 16.09 35.35 -21.41
C VAL A 663 16.57 35.81 -20.03
N GLU A 664 15.63 36.23 -19.16
CA GLU A 664 15.91 36.61 -17.78
C GLU A 664 16.50 35.46 -16.94
N ASN A 665 15.96 34.23 -17.08
CA ASN A 665 16.53 33.03 -16.43
C ASN A 665 17.94 32.68 -16.97
N HIS A 666 18.23 32.97 -18.26
CA HIS A 666 19.58 32.79 -18.80
C HIS A 666 20.55 33.78 -18.18
N LEU A 667 20.14 35.04 -17.99
CA LEU A 667 20.98 36.09 -17.39
C LEU A 667 21.15 35.89 -15.88
N ALA A 668 20.15 35.38 -15.19
CA ALA A 668 20.23 35.03 -13.75
C ALA A 668 21.37 34.05 -13.46
N HIS A 669 21.62 33.09 -14.36
CA HIS A 669 22.74 32.17 -14.26
C HIS A 669 24.10 32.88 -14.24
N PHE A 670 24.28 33.91 -15.05
CA PHE A 670 25.55 34.67 -15.11
C PHE A 670 25.72 35.65 -13.93
N VAL A 671 24.60 36.06 -13.30
CA VAL A 671 24.63 36.77 -12.02
C VAL A 671 25.04 35.82 -10.90
N GLU A 672 24.52 34.61 -10.88
CA GLU A 672 24.83 33.53 -9.89
C GLU A 672 26.34 33.13 -10.01
N THR A 673 26.84 32.90 -11.21
CA THR A 673 28.24 32.54 -11.44
C THR A 673 29.21 33.72 -11.25
N GLY A 674 28.71 34.95 -11.18
CA GLY A 674 29.50 36.16 -10.97
C GLY A 674 30.12 36.77 -12.21
N GLU A 675 29.71 36.30 -13.36
CA GLU A 675 30.16 36.83 -14.65
C GLU A 675 29.41 38.12 -15.04
N MET A 676 28.32 38.46 -14.31
CA MET A 676 27.51 39.65 -14.55
C MET A 676 27.10 40.28 -13.20
N ASP A 677 27.17 41.62 -13.11
CA ASP A 677 26.67 42.34 -11.94
C ASP A 677 25.13 42.53 -12.05
N VAL A 678 24.41 42.22 -11.00
CA VAL A 678 22.94 42.37 -10.94
C VAL A 678 22.55 43.86 -11.23
N LYS A 679 23.42 44.84 -10.98
CA LYS A 679 23.19 46.26 -11.28
C LYS A 679 23.02 46.55 -12.76
N GLU A 680 23.50 45.68 -13.64
CA GLU A 680 23.37 45.81 -15.09
C GLU A 680 21.95 45.56 -15.59
N VAL A 681 21.11 44.88 -14.78
CA VAL A 681 19.77 44.44 -15.18
C VAL A 681 18.68 44.95 -14.25
N VAL A 682 18.99 45.13 -12.94
CA VAL A 682 18.01 45.57 -11.91
C VAL A 682 18.51 46.88 -11.31
N SER A 683 17.63 47.89 -11.24
CA SER A 683 17.97 49.19 -10.67
C SER A 683 18.44 49.08 -9.22
N THR A 684 19.35 49.93 -8.80
CA THR A 684 19.91 49.94 -7.43
C THR A 684 18.80 50.16 -6.38
N GLN A 685 17.76 50.91 -6.74
CA GLN A 685 16.60 51.14 -5.86
C GLN A 685 15.77 49.86 -5.68
N HIS A 686 15.44 49.15 -6.77
CA HIS A 686 14.72 47.87 -6.71
C HIS A 686 15.52 46.81 -5.94
N GLN A 687 16.83 46.71 -6.18
CA GLN A 687 17.68 45.80 -5.43
C GLN A 687 17.62 46.04 -3.91
N LYS A 688 17.70 47.30 -3.48
CA LYS A 688 17.69 47.67 -2.06
C LYS A 688 16.37 47.25 -1.37
N ILE A 689 15.27 47.48 -2.04
CA ILE A 689 13.92 47.15 -1.52
C ILE A 689 13.73 45.64 -1.51
N ILE A 690 14.05 44.90 -2.59
CA ILE A 690 13.94 43.43 -2.66
C ILE A 690 14.82 42.79 -1.59
N ARG A 691 16.10 43.23 -1.45
CA ARG A 691 17.01 42.69 -0.42
C ARG A 691 16.50 42.97 1.00
N GLY A 692 15.87 44.13 1.23
CA GLY A 692 15.25 44.49 2.52
C GLY A 692 14.12 43.55 2.90
N ILE A 693 13.25 43.26 1.95
CA ILE A 693 12.13 42.31 2.14
C ILE A 693 12.64 40.91 2.36
N ILE A 694 13.58 40.41 1.55
CA ILE A 694 14.16 39.08 1.70
C ILE A 694 14.79 38.90 3.09
N LYS A 695 15.53 39.89 3.60
CA LYS A 695 16.14 39.87 4.92
C LYS A 695 15.13 39.90 6.08
N SER A 696 13.89 40.32 5.84
CA SER A 696 12.85 40.31 6.86
C SER A 696 12.20 38.94 7.10
N PHE A 697 12.46 37.97 6.21
CA PHE A 697 11.97 36.60 6.40
C PHE A 697 12.89 35.84 7.33
N ASN A 698 12.36 35.36 8.46
CA ASN A 698 13.05 34.50 9.45
C ASN A 698 12.94 32.99 9.11
N LYS A 699 12.34 32.64 7.97
CA LYS A 699 12.08 31.26 7.48
C LYS A 699 12.27 31.19 5.98
N ALA A 700 12.29 29.96 5.45
CA ALA A 700 12.26 29.73 4.00
C ALA A 700 11.03 30.43 3.37
N TYR A 701 11.24 31.15 2.27
CA TYR A 701 10.25 31.95 1.55
C TYR A 701 10.08 31.48 0.10
N SER A 702 8.90 31.69 -0.46
CA SER A 702 8.63 31.50 -1.89
C SER A 702 8.72 32.82 -2.66
N LEU A 703 8.98 32.75 -3.98
CA LEU A 703 9.00 33.94 -4.84
C LEU A 703 7.67 34.71 -4.83
N SER A 704 6.55 34.00 -4.67
CA SER A 704 5.22 34.61 -4.58
C SER A 704 4.99 35.39 -3.27
N GLU A 705 5.56 34.95 -2.16
CA GLU A 705 5.51 35.67 -0.89
C GLU A 705 6.32 36.94 -0.96
N VAL A 706 7.52 36.91 -1.51
CA VAL A 706 8.34 38.14 -1.74
C VAL A 706 7.62 39.11 -2.67
N LYS A 707 7.02 38.60 -3.76
CA LYS A 707 6.27 39.44 -4.73
C LYS A 707 5.04 40.07 -4.10
N SER A 708 4.33 39.41 -3.22
CA SER A 708 3.12 39.96 -2.57
C SER A 708 3.39 41.16 -1.65
N LEU A 709 4.62 41.32 -1.20
CA LEU A 709 5.07 42.44 -0.36
C LEU A 709 5.69 43.59 -1.15
N LEU A 710 5.78 43.45 -2.48
CA LEU A 710 6.35 44.40 -3.37
C LEU A 710 5.24 45.11 -4.22
N PRO A 711 5.40 46.40 -4.60
CA PRO A 711 4.53 47.08 -5.56
C PRO A 711 4.43 46.35 -6.90
N ASN A 712 3.40 46.66 -7.70
CA ASN A 712 3.09 45.95 -8.94
C ASN A 712 4.14 46.11 -10.04
N ASP A 713 4.94 47.13 -10.00
CA ASP A 713 6.03 47.41 -10.95
C ASP A 713 7.28 46.55 -10.80
N TYR A 714 7.42 45.79 -9.70
CA TYR A 714 8.48 44.80 -9.51
C TYR A 714 8.12 43.47 -10.19
N THR A 715 9.05 42.95 -10.98
CA THR A 715 8.85 41.68 -11.71
C THR A 715 9.38 40.48 -10.94
N TYR A 716 8.81 39.29 -11.18
CA TYR A 716 9.37 38.02 -10.67
C TYR A 716 10.83 37.80 -11.11
N ALA A 717 11.21 38.31 -12.27
CA ALA A 717 12.55 38.21 -12.78
C ALA A 717 13.54 39.06 -11.99
N GLU A 718 13.21 40.29 -11.66
CA GLU A 718 14.05 41.14 -10.81
C GLU A 718 14.26 40.49 -9.41
N ILE A 719 13.22 39.89 -8.85
CA ILE A 719 13.30 39.16 -7.56
C ILE A 719 14.32 37.99 -7.70
N LYS A 720 14.22 37.19 -8.75
CA LYS A 720 15.16 36.07 -9.01
C LYS A 720 16.59 36.52 -9.19
N LEU A 721 16.80 37.58 -9.97
CA LEU A 721 18.13 38.16 -10.23
C LEU A 721 18.77 38.67 -8.94
N VAL A 722 18.00 39.32 -8.08
CA VAL A 722 18.49 39.79 -6.78
C VAL A 722 18.78 38.63 -5.84
N ILE A 723 17.94 37.59 -5.79
CA ILE A 723 18.22 36.38 -5.01
C ILE A 723 19.52 35.71 -5.47
N ALA A 724 19.68 35.48 -6.78
CA ALA A 724 20.90 34.92 -7.35
C ALA A 724 22.16 35.71 -6.98
N SER A 725 22.03 37.04 -6.77
CA SER A 725 23.13 37.89 -6.30
C SER A 725 23.38 37.84 -4.78
N MET A 726 22.54 37.19 -4.02
CA MET A 726 22.62 37.06 -2.54
C MET A 726 23.11 35.67 -2.11
N GLU A 727 23.07 34.70 -3.00
CA GLU A 727 23.54 33.32 -2.76
C GLU A 727 25.07 33.16 -2.92
N LYS A 728 25.79 34.30 -3.02
CA LYS A 728 27.25 34.39 -3.03
C LYS A 728 27.82 34.49 -1.60
#